data_f8d9966e6bf6da074a9f7de8048a8439
#
_entry.id   f8d9966e6bf6da074a9f7de8048a8439
#
_cell.length_a   1.000
_cell.length_b   1.000
_cell.length_c   1.000
_cell.angle_alpha   90.00
_cell.angle_beta   90.00
_cell.angle_gamma   90.00
#
_symmetry.space_group_name_H-M   'P 1'
#
loop_
_entity.id
_entity.type
_entity.pdbx_description
1 polymer ?
#
loop_
_entity_poly.entity_id
_entity_poly.type
_entity_poly.pdbx_seq_one_letter_code
_entity_poly.pdbx_strand_id
1 'polypeptide(L)'
;MLAWSTHQLTEYFTAVNAAEDETCAMANAVERAAEMVDAEVGAVVREGAVHGAYGFGPAVPEAEVLEVAAGRPMLVVPNVGELYAVANPLGDQAGEALVVARLAEPFEPEERQMLQGMGQVLGLALRSIRMLAAERHLRAEKERQATSAQTRQRLVETLLTIQRAISARRPLPEILDAVTGGASDLLEGATVTLMLAEGGPERRLTIASTSGGGVSPPESLARTAMSGGAVLVRRDPRGLMMAAPVRVTGEMAGSLVALLAGVTEEDTERRDQLAAFAQQVSLALTDARTVEAVREAHHDPVTGLPNRALFLAILNRLLASRQTAEDPTSVLFVDLDRFKAVNDSLGHEAGDQLLALVSRRLRGCVRASDTIARLGGDEFAALLHDSTVESATLIGERIVAAVKEPFRVAGREVFIGASVGVAVSREPSLKPEELLHNADVAMYRAKKDGPGRVLAYQPYMHTEALDHLSLRGDLQRALRDGEFRVQYQPLIRLADGKPIGAEALIRWYSPARGFVSPVDFIPIAEEFGLIVDIGQWVLETSAVQVARWRRDFPDLGLNVNVSGHQLVHPRFTDNVLRALAIAGLPSSAVTLELTESVLMSEPDLGKAALHQLRGLGVQLSIDDFGTGYSSLAYLRELPVDELKIDRAFIARAELTGEDLALVRTIVELAQILGLRVVAEGIENAAQLTALRRLGCGYGQGYHLCRPADAAEVPAKLSRASIAVRG
;
A
#
# COMPACT_ATOMS: atom_id res chain seq x y z
N MET A 1 -21.35 25.48 23.19
CA MET A 1 -20.15 24.73 22.89
C MET A 1 -19.02 25.64 22.34
N LEU A 2 -19.19 26.42 21.29
CA LEU A 2 -18.10 27.30 20.76
C LEU A 2 -17.50 28.31 21.78
N ALA A 3 -18.27 28.80 22.72
CA ALA A 3 -17.78 29.72 23.76
C ALA A 3 -16.93 29.06 24.85
N TRP A 4 -17.13 27.77 25.10
CA TRP A 4 -16.41 27.02 26.12
C TRP A 4 -15.00 26.65 25.62
N SER A 5 -14.88 26.17 24.39
CA SER A 5 -13.58 25.87 23.76
C SER A 5 -12.69 27.08 23.59
N THR A 6 -13.28 28.26 23.32
CA THR A 6 -12.53 29.54 23.21
C THR A 6 -11.99 30.00 24.58
N HIS A 7 -12.74 29.79 25.63
CA HIS A 7 -12.30 30.15 27.00
C HIS A 7 -11.13 29.26 27.46
N GLN A 8 -11.23 27.97 27.25
CA GLN A 8 -10.20 27.02 27.60
C GLN A 8 -8.90 27.20 26.82
N LEU A 9 -8.98 27.43 25.49
CA LEU A 9 -7.83 27.80 24.68
C LEU A 9 -7.18 29.12 25.15
N THR A 10 -7.96 30.06 25.62
CA THR A 10 -7.45 31.34 26.16
C THR A 10 -6.73 31.10 27.49
N GLU A 11 -7.25 30.26 28.38
CA GLU A 11 -6.58 29.87 29.64
C GLU A 11 -5.26 29.12 29.36
N TYR A 12 -5.29 28.17 28.45
CA TYR A 12 -4.10 27.46 28.00
C TYR A 12 -3.03 28.42 27.45
N PHE A 13 -3.44 29.32 26.53
CA PHE A 13 -2.57 30.35 25.96
C PHE A 13 -1.94 31.23 27.04
N THR A 14 -2.72 31.62 28.05
CA THR A 14 -2.26 32.45 29.15
C THR A 14 -1.25 31.70 30.02
N ALA A 15 -1.52 30.46 30.36
CA ALA A 15 -0.64 29.62 31.16
C ALA A 15 0.71 29.34 30.48
N VAL A 16 0.69 29.08 29.16
CA VAL A 16 1.89 28.79 28.37
C VAL A 16 2.73 30.05 28.14
N ASN A 17 2.11 31.20 27.88
CA ASN A 17 2.80 32.49 27.69
C ASN A 17 3.29 33.13 28.99
N ALA A 18 2.75 32.76 30.15
CA ALA A 18 3.22 33.24 31.45
C ALA A 18 4.47 32.49 31.91
N ALA A 19 4.91 31.45 31.24
CA ALA A 19 6.10 30.68 31.62
C ALA A 19 7.37 31.49 31.36
N GLU A 20 8.31 31.42 32.32
CA GLU A 20 9.60 32.15 32.27
C GLU A 20 10.62 31.47 31.33
N ASP A 21 10.48 30.18 31.09
CA ASP A 21 11.34 29.37 30.22
C ASP A 21 10.56 28.27 29.46
N GLU A 22 11.24 27.64 28.50
CA GLU A 22 10.64 26.58 27.68
C GLU A 22 10.21 25.36 28.47
N THR A 23 10.98 25.01 29.53
CA THR A 23 10.72 23.84 30.38
C THR A 23 9.42 24.05 31.16
N CYS A 24 9.26 25.22 31.73
CA CYS A 24 8.03 25.61 32.40
C CYS A 24 6.84 25.72 31.44
N ALA A 25 7.06 26.27 30.23
CA ALA A 25 6.03 26.37 29.21
C ALA A 25 5.56 24.97 28.76
N MET A 26 6.49 24.05 28.55
CA MET A 26 6.18 22.67 28.19
C MET A 26 5.45 21.93 29.32
N ALA A 27 5.90 22.06 30.54
CA ALA A 27 5.26 21.44 31.69
C ALA A 27 3.80 21.93 31.86
N ASN A 28 3.60 23.26 31.87
CA ASN A 28 2.28 23.85 31.94
C ASN A 28 1.37 23.42 30.79
N ALA A 29 1.92 23.35 29.60
CA ALA A 29 1.19 22.97 28.40
C ALA A 29 0.68 21.53 28.44
N VAL A 30 1.55 20.60 28.87
CA VAL A 30 1.21 19.17 28.98
C VAL A 30 0.12 18.94 30.02
N GLU A 31 0.29 19.52 31.21
CA GLU A 31 -0.66 19.41 32.30
C GLU A 31 -2.04 19.94 31.87
N ARG A 32 -2.10 21.14 31.33
CA ARG A 32 -3.36 21.74 30.87
C ARG A 32 -4.00 21.00 29.72
N ALA A 33 -3.22 20.51 28.78
CA ALA A 33 -3.75 19.75 27.68
C ALA A 33 -4.37 18.41 28.14
N ALA A 34 -3.72 17.76 29.10
CA ALA A 34 -4.25 16.52 29.68
C ALA A 34 -5.54 16.79 30.48
N GLU A 35 -5.56 17.82 31.35
CA GLU A 35 -6.76 18.19 32.10
C GLU A 35 -7.97 18.53 31.22
N MET A 36 -7.75 19.23 30.11
CA MET A 36 -8.83 19.69 29.24
C MET A 36 -9.51 18.57 28.46
N VAL A 37 -8.85 17.47 28.24
CA VAL A 37 -9.43 16.31 27.53
C VAL A 37 -9.61 15.10 28.44
N ASP A 38 -9.53 15.33 29.76
CA ASP A 38 -9.64 14.28 30.79
C ASP A 38 -8.71 13.08 30.50
N ALA A 39 -7.46 13.41 30.15
CA ALA A 39 -6.43 12.43 29.84
C ALA A 39 -5.58 12.14 31.09
N GLU A 40 -5.28 10.89 31.33
CA GLU A 40 -4.47 10.45 32.49
C GLU A 40 -3.01 10.83 32.31
N VAL A 41 -2.54 10.86 31.07
CA VAL A 41 -1.14 11.17 30.81
C VAL A 41 -0.98 12.10 29.61
N GLY A 42 0.08 12.88 29.68
CA GLY A 42 0.50 13.72 28.58
C GLY A 42 2.00 13.90 28.55
N ALA A 43 2.55 14.18 27.37
CA ALA A 43 3.97 14.43 27.19
C ALA A 43 4.23 15.41 26.04
N VAL A 44 5.32 16.15 26.11
CA VAL A 44 5.90 16.88 24.98
C VAL A 44 7.11 16.11 24.49
N VAL A 45 7.03 15.67 23.24
CA VAL A 45 8.15 15.10 22.50
C VAL A 45 8.79 16.20 21.68
N ARG A 46 10.11 16.28 21.77
CA ARG A 46 10.91 17.24 21.03
C ARG A 46 12.32 16.68 20.81
N GLU A 47 12.87 16.84 19.62
CA GLU A 47 14.24 16.40 19.30
C GLU A 47 14.50 14.91 19.60
N GLY A 48 13.46 14.07 19.51
CA GLY A 48 13.57 12.64 19.80
C GLY A 48 13.68 12.28 21.30
N ALA A 49 13.36 13.21 22.20
CA ALA A 49 13.29 12.99 23.63
C ALA A 49 12.00 13.55 24.24
N VAL A 50 11.62 13.07 25.41
CA VAL A 50 10.51 13.62 26.19
C VAL A 50 11.01 14.76 27.06
N HIS A 51 10.57 15.99 26.82
CA HIS A 51 10.96 17.19 27.53
C HIS A 51 9.97 17.68 28.59
N GLY A 52 8.75 17.17 28.56
CA GLY A 52 7.72 17.44 29.57
C GLY A 52 6.80 16.23 29.64
N ALA A 53 6.38 15.86 30.83
CA ALA A 53 5.48 14.75 31.04
C ALA A 53 4.55 15.00 32.22
N TYR A 54 3.31 14.52 32.10
CA TYR A 54 2.24 14.62 33.10
C TYR A 54 1.56 13.26 33.26
N GLY A 55 1.30 12.85 34.49
CA GLY A 55 0.49 11.67 34.79
C GLY A 55 1.18 10.31 34.73
N PHE A 56 2.41 10.20 34.27
CA PHE A 56 3.12 8.92 34.07
C PHE A 56 3.63 8.26 35.36
N GLY A 57 3.63 8.98 36.50
CA GLY A 57 4.23 8.46 37.74
C GLY A 57 5.79 8.56 37.71
N PRO A 58 6.50 7.61 38.34
CA PRO A 58 7.94 7.79 38.58
C PRO A 58 8.86 7.61 37.37
N ALA A 59 8.35 7.04 36.26
CA ALA A 59 9.13 6.85 35.04
C ALA A 59 8.21 7.01 33.81
N VAL A 60 8.65 7.84 32.88
CA VAL A 60 7.98 8.02 31.58
C VAL A 60 8.41 6.89 30.65
N PRO A 61 7.50 6.18 29.99
CA PRO A 61 7.84 5.20 28.95
C PRO A 61 8.24 5.92 27.66
N GLU A 62 9.47 6.48 27.63
CA GLU A 62 9.91 7.36 26.54
C GLU A 62 9.81 6.71 25.17
N ALA A 63 10.15 5.41 25.06
CA ALA A 63 10.08 4.69 23.78
C ALA A 63 8.66 4.63 23.23
N GLU A 64 7.68 4.31 24.05
CA GLU A 64 6.27 4.22 23.67
C GLU A 64 5.69 5.61 23.35
N VAL A 65 6.08 6.64 24.11
CA VAL A 65 5.66 8.03 23.83
C VAL A 65 6.21 8.50 22.50
N LEU A 66 7.46 8.15 22.17
CA LEU A 66 8.06 8.47 20.87
C LEU A 66 7.38 7.73 19.73
N GLU A 67 6.97 6.48 19.93
CA GLU A 67 6.17 5.73 18.93
C GLU A 67 4.79 6.38 18.67
N VAL A 68 4.15 6.89 19.72
CA VAL A 68 2.89 7.64 19.57
C VAL A 68 3.14 8.95 18.81
N ALA A 69 4.21 9.66 19.12
CA ALA A 69 4.60 10.85 18.39
C ALA A 69 4.88 10.57 16.92
N ALA A 70 5.32 9.34 16.59
CA ALA A 70 5.50 8.86 15.22
C ALA A 70 4.21 8.36 14.55
N GLY A 71 3.06 8.39 15.23
CA GLY A 71 1.75 8.08 14.66
C GLY A 71 1.05 6.83 15.18
N ARG A 72 1.58 6.15 16.20
CA ARG A 72 0.90 5.02 16.84
C ARG A 72 -0.34 5.52 17.60
N PRO A 73 -1.53 4.92 17.43
CA PRO A 73 -2.78 5.41 18.04
C PRO A 73 -2.97 4.98 19.50
N MET A 74 -2.09 4.14 20.03
CA MET A 74 -2.17 3.60 21.38
C MET A 74 -0.85 3.80 22.11
N LEU A 75 -0.94 4.20 23.38
CA LEU A 75 0.18 4.32 24.30
C LEU A 75 0.10 3.21 25.35
N VAL A 76 1.16 2.46 25.50
CA VAL A 76 1.28 1.45 26.56
C VAL A 76 1.99 2.07 27.73
N VAL A 77 1.31 2.24 28.87
CA VAL A 77 1.91 2.76 30.09
C VAL A 77 2.04 1.62 31.10
N PRO A 78 3.26 1.32 31.59
CA PRO A 78 3.49 0.29 32.60
C PRO A 78 2.61 0.52 33.83
N ASN A 79 1.95 -0.54 34.31
CA ASN A 79 1.02 -0.53 35.44
C ASN A 79 -0.33 0.20 35.24
N VAL A 80 -0.56 0.82 34.08
CA VAL A 80 -1.85 1.48 33.74
C VAL A 80 -2.54 0.71 32.62
N GLY A 81 -1.82 0.27 31.62
CA GLY A 81 -2.37 -0.48 30.47
C GLY A 81 -2.22 0.27 29.14
N GLU A 82 -3.07 -0.10 28.17
CA GLU A 82 -3.16 0.54 26.87
C GLU A 82 -4.13 1.73 26.92
N LEU A 83 -3.64 2.90 26.49
CA LEU A 83 -4.41 4.13 26.43
C LEU A 83 -4.59 4.56 24.96
N TYR A 84 -5.74 5.10 24.63
CA TYR A 84 -5.95 5.81 23.37
C TYR A 84 -5.11 7.08 23.37
N ALA A 85 -4.24 7.21 22.38
CA ALA A 85 -3.28 8.30 22.31
C ALA A 85 -3.45 9.15 21.06
N VAL A 86 -3.19 10.44 21.21
CA VAL A 86 -3.15 11.41 20.11
C VAL A 86 -1.87 12.21 20.23
N ALA A 87 -1.12 12.28 19.13
CA ALA A 87 0.02 13.16 18.98
C ALA A 87 -0.34 14.34 18.07
N ASN A 88 -0.09 15.55 18.56
CA ASN A 88 -0.38 16.78 17.85
C ASN A 88 0.93 17.55 17.65
N PRO A 89 1.31 17.90 16.41
CA PRO A 89 2.57 18.59 16.15
C PRO A 89 2.61 19.96 16.80
N LEU A 90 3.78 20.34 17.32
CA LEU A 90 4.04 21.68 17.88
C LEU A 90 4.38 22.70 16.77
N GLY A 91 3.47 22.92 15.81
CA GLY A 91 3.71 23.75 14.64
C GLY A 91 4.33 22.97 13.49
N ASP A 92 5.20 23.60 12.66
CA ASP A 92 5.69 23.04 11.41
C ASP A 92 6.99 22.18 11.58
N GLN A 93 7.40 21.85 12.79
CA GLN A 93 8.62 21.07 13.04
C GLN A 93 8.28 19.60 13.18
N ALA A 94 8.83 18.76 12.29
CA ALA A 94 8.73 17.33 12.40
C ALA A 94 9.50 16.81 13.62
N GLY A 95 8.88 15.92 14.40
CA GLY A 95 9.48 15.34 15.60
C GLY A 95 9.17 16.09 16.90
N GLU A 96 8.44 17.21 16.85
CA GLU A 96 7.91 17.88 18.03
C GLU A 96 6.40 17.66 18.11
N ALA A 97 5.94 17.05 19.18
CA ALA A 97 4.51 16.77 19.35
C ALA A 97 4.07 16.89 20.82
N LEU A 98 2.85 17.37 20.99
CA LEU A 98 2.10 17.22 22.22
C LEU A 98 1.34 15.88 22.15
N VAL A 99 1.69 14.96 23.00
CA VAL A 99 1.07 13.66 23.14
C VAL A 99 0.16 13.71 24.35
N VAL A 100 -1.08 13.26 24.21
CA VAL A 100 -2.01 13.02 25.32
C VAL A 100 -2.66 11.66 25.13
N ALA A 101 -2.88 10.96 26.26
CA ALA A 101 -3.49 9.63 26.20
C ALA A 101 -4.40 9.39 27.39
N ARG A 102 -5.50 8.66 27.13
CA ARG A 102 -6.53 8.33 28.12
C ARG A 102 -7.03 6.88 28.01
N LEU A 103 -7.55 6.36 29.12
CA LEU A 103 -8.04 4.98 29.27
C LEU A 103 -9.47 4.79 28.72
N ALA A 104 -10.32 5.79 28.90
CA ALA A 104 -11.76 5.57 28.82
C ALA A 104 -12.26 5.36 27.38
N GLU A 105 -11.98 6.27 26.45
CA GLU A 105 -12.52 6.25 25.07
C GLU A 105 -11.55 6.93 24.10
N PRO A 106 -11.62 6.59 22.78
CA PRO A 106 -10.87 7.33 21.76
C PRO A 106 -11.25 8.81 21.77
N PHE A 107 -10.29 9.67 21.46
CA PHE A 107 -10.52 11.10 21.36
C PHE A 107 -11.49 11.42 20.22
N GLU A 108 -12.51 12.23 20.52
CA GLU A 108 -13.47 12.72 19.53
C GLU A 108 -12.80 13.67 18.53
N PRO A 109 -13.39 13.87 17.34
CA PRO A 109 -12.84 14.79 16.34
C PRO A 109 -12.67 16.22 16.86
N GLU A 110 -13.59 16.68 17.71
CA GLU A 110 -13.55 18.01 18.33
C GLU A 110 -12.39 18.13 19.32
N GLU A 111 -12.15 17.12 20.15
CA GLU A 111 -11.02 17.05 21.08
C GLU A 111 -9.69 17.05 20.34
N ARG A 112 -9.59 16.29 19.25
CA ARG A 112 -8.38 16.26 18.41
C ARG A 112 -8.08 17.63 17.79
N GLN A 113 -9.12 18.33 17.31
CA GLN A 113 -8.97 19.65 16.76
C GLN A 113 -8.52 20.66 17.81
N MET A 114 -9.03 20.55 19.04
CA MET A 114 -8.62 21.36 20.17
C MET A 114 -7.15 21.08 20.53
N LEU A 115 -6.77 19.84 20.68
CA LEU A 115 -5.39 19.41 20.97
C LEU A 115 -4.41 19.84 19.89
N GLN A 116 -4.82 19.82 18.62
CA GLN A 116 -4.03 20.34 17.51
C GLN A 116 -3.79 21.85 17.65
N GLY A 117 -4.83 22.60 18.02
CA GLY A 117 -4.71 24.02 18.32
C GLY A 117 -3.76 24.28 19.51
N MET A 118 -3.83 23.46 20.54
CA MET A 118 -2.95 23.55 21.71
C MET A 118 -1.49 23.26 21.35
N GLY A 119 -1.23 22.26 20.51
CA GLY A 119 0.10 21.98 19.98
C GLY A 119 0.67 23.17 19.20
N GLN A 120 -0.13 23.79 18.33
CA GLN A 120 0.27 24.99 17.58
C GLN A 120 0.57 26.18 18.50
N VAL A 121 -0.26 26.40 19.51
CA VAL A 121 -0.07 27.47 20.50
C VAL A 121 1.22 27.26 21.30
N LEU A 122 1.49 26.04 21.76
CA LEU A 122 2.73 25.70 22.44
C LEU A 122 3.96 25.94 21.56
N GLY A 123 3.93 25.49 20.31
CA GLY A 123 5.00 25.73 19.35
C GLY A 123 5.25 27.22 19.09
N LEU A 124 4.19 28.03 19.01
CA LEU A 124 4.29 29.47 18.89
C LEU A 124 4.85 30.12 20.18
N ALA A 125 4.39 29.68 21.34
CA ALA A 125 4.85 30.19 22.63
C ALA A 125 6.33 29.86 22.90
N LEU A 126 6.78 28.64 22.61
CA LEU A 126 8.19 28.23 22.71
C LEU A 126 9.07 29.08 21.79
N ARG A 127 8.63 29.38 20.54
CA ARG A 127 9.32 30.33 19.65
C ARG A 127 9.35 31.76 20.23
N SER A 128 8.25 32.21 20.85
CA SER A 128 8.15 33.52 21.45
C SER A 128 9.06 33.66 22.67
N ILE A 129 9.16 32.63 23.51
CA ILE A 129 10.07 32.61 24.69
C ILE A 129 11.54 32.69 24.23
N ARG A 130 11.93 31.94 23.18
CA ARG A 130 13.27 32.03 22.59
C ARG A 130 13.57 33.44 22.05
N MET A 131 12.60 33.98 21.32
CA MET A 131 12.73 35.33 20.76
C MET A 131 12.86 36.39 21.84
N LEU A 132 12.05 36.28 22.93
CA LEU A 132 12.10 37.20 24.05
C LEU A 132 13.38 37.06 24.88
N ALA A 133 13.90 35.83 25.07
CA ALA A 133 15.17 35.59 25.75
C ALA A 133 16.34 36.21 24.97
N ALA A 134 16.39 36.04 23.64
CA ALA A 134 17.40 36.67 22.78
C ALA A 134 17.30 38.21 22.80
N GLU A 135 16.09 38.77 22.83
CA GLU A 135 15.86 40.22 22.89
C GLU A 135 16.31 40.79 24.25
N ARG A 136 16.07 40.10 25.39
CA ARG A 136 16.54 40.51 26.72
C ARG A 136 18.04 40.59 26.81
N HIS A 137 18.75 39.60 26.20
CA HIS A 137 20.22 39.58 26.14
C HIS A 137 20.76 40.81 25.38
N LEU A 138 20.19 41.09 24.24
CA LEU A 138 20.52 42.27 23.41
C LEU A 138 20.26 43.59 24.09
N ARG A 139 19.21 43.72 24.94
CA ARG A 139 18.90 44.92 25.70
C ARG A 139 19.90 45.16 26.84
N ALA A 140 20.29 44.14 27.59
CA ALA A 140 21.28 44.24 28.68
C ALA A 140 22.65 44.65 28.17
N GLU A 141 23.00 44.28 26.94
CA GLU A 141 24.28 44.67 26.32
C GLU A 141 24.24 46.09 25.76
N LYS A 142 23.06 46.55 25.29
CA LYS A 142 22.86 47.92 24.78
C LYS A 142 23.17 49.01 25.81
N GLU A 143 22.96 48.70 27.07
CA GLU A 143 23.25 49.67 28.17
C GLU A 143 24.74 49.87 28.44
N ARG A 144 25.57 48.96 27.90
CA ARG A 144 27.04 48.98 28.18
C ARG A 144 27.92 49.66 27.13
N GLN A 145 27.43 49.94 25.95
CA GLN A 145 28.33 50.45 24.91
C GLN A 145 27.67 51.49 23.98
N ALA A 146 27.90 52.77 24.23
CA ALA A 146 27.41 53.87 23.36
C ALA A 146 28.15 53.94 22.01
N THR A 147 29.30 53.32 21.84
CA THR A 147 30.13 53.38 20.61
C THR A 147 29.81 52.28 19.56
N SER A 148 29.19 51.16 19.95
CA SER A 148 28.90 50.09 19.03
C SER A 148 27.47 50.15 18.42
N ALA A 149 26.71 51.22 18.68
CA ALA A 149 25.33 51.33 18.24
C ALA A 149 25.17 51.24 16.74
N GLN A 150 26.08 51.81 15.96
CA GLN A 150 25.99 51.89 14.49
C GLN A 150 26.29 50.51 13.84
N THR A 151 27.24 49.76 14.37
CA THR A 151 27.60 48.44 13.91
C THR A 151 26.46 47.44 14.25
N ARG A 152 25.86 47.59 15.45
CA ARG A 152 24.70 46.82 15.85
C ARG A 152 23.49 47.06 14.97
N GLN A 153 23.24 48.31 14.60
CA GLN A 153 22.11 48.64 13.70
C GLN A 153 22.26 47.96 12.33
N ARG A 154 23.45 47.99 11.75
CA ARG A 154 23.73 47.28 10.48
C ARG A 154 23.58 45.76 10.59
N LEU A 155 24.03 45.16 11.69
CA LEU A 155 23.84 43.75 11.96
C LEU A 155 22.34 43.39 11.98
N VAL A 156 21.55 44.14 12.73
CA VAL A 156 20.10 43.95 12.83
C VAL A 156 19.39 44.10 11.48
N GLU A 157 19.72 45.14 10.70
CA GLU A 157 19.15 45.35 9.37
C GLU A 157 19.48 44.18 8.41
N THR A 158 20.71 43.70 8.44
CA THR A 158 21.14 42.57 7.60
C THR A 158 20.43 41.27 8.01
N LEU A 159 20.39 41.00 9.34
CA LEU A 159 19.70 39.80 9.87
C LEU A 159 18.19 39.83 9.56
N LEU A 160 17.53 40.99 9.68
CA LEU A 160 16.13 41.16 9.31
C LEU A 160 15.87 40.93 7.82
N THR A 161 16.81 41.35 6.97
CA THR A 161 16.70 41.11 5.53
C THR A 161 16.80 39.61 5.23
N ILE A 162 17.72 38.91 5.88
CA ILE A 162 17.87 37.47 5.77
C ILE A 162 16.60 36.76 6.32
N GLN A 163 16.11 37.18 7.49
CA GLN A 163 14.91 36.61 8.08
C GLN A 163 13.66 36.82 7.23
N ARG A 164 13.52 37.98 6.56
CA ARG A 164 12.47 38.20 5.55
C ARG A 164 12.60 37.25 4.36
N ALA A 165 13.82 37.01 3.92
CA ALA A 165 14.08 36.05 2.83
C ALA A 165 13.68 34.62 3.23
N ILE A 166 14.00 34.21 4.47
CA ILE A 166 13.58 32.93 5.05
C ILE A 166 12.05 32.85 5.13
N SER A 167 11.40 33.86 5.72
CA SER A 167 9.94 33.90 5.88
C SER A 167 9.20 33.99 4.53
N ALA A 168 9.80 34.61 3.52
CA ALA A 168 9.30 34.65 2.15
C ALA A 168 9.57 33.36 1.36
N ARG A 169 10.17 32.35 2.00
CA ARG A 169 10.50 31.04 1.40
C ARG A 169 11.28 31.19 0.09
N ARG A 170 12.27 32.09 0.04
CA ARG A 170 13.17 32.16 -1.10
C ARG A 170 13.97 30.85 -1.24
N PRO A 171 14.47 30.55 -2.41
CA PRO A 171 15.34 29.38 -2.64
C PRO A 171 16.50 29.37 -1.62
N LEU A 172 16.76 28.20 -1.01
CA LEU A 172 17.80 28.06 0.02
C LEU A 172 19.18 28.60 -0.44
N PRO A 173 19.65 28.36 -1.67
CA PRO A 173 20.92 28.92 -2.15
C PRO A 173 20.95 30.47 -2.05
N GLU A 174 19.88 31.17 -2.46
CA GLU A 174 19.79 32.63 -2.37
C GLU A 174 19.88 33.14 -0.93
N ILE A 175 19.27 32.39 0.02
CA ILE A 175 19.34 32.73 1.45
C ILE A 175 20.77 32.54 1.96
N LEU A 176 21.44 31.43 1.59
CA LEU A 176 22.80 31.16 2.02
C LEU A 176 23.80 32.19 1.46
N ASP A 177 23.62 32.60 0.21
CA ASP A 177 24.41 33.65 -0.43
C ASP A 177 24.18 35.02 0.23
N ALA A 178 22.95 35.35 0.61
CA ALA A 178 22.64 36.56 1.35
C ALA A 178 23.28 36.56 2.76
N VAL A 179 23.38 35.40 3.40
CA VAL A 179 24.02 35.26 4.71
C VAL A 179 25.55 35.44 4.61
N THR A 180 26.20 34.75 3.65
CA THR A 180 27.64 34.87 3.46
C THR A 180 28.05 36.26 3.01
N GLY A 181 27.24 36.88 2.12
CA GLY A 181 27.44 38.27 1.67
C GLY A 181 27.31 39.28 2.81
N GLY A 182 26.22 39.19 3.59
CA GLY A 182 26.01 40.06 4.72
C GLY A 182 27.08 39.92 5.82
N ALA A 183 27.55 38.70 6.07
CA ALA A 183 28.65 38.46 7.00
C ALA A 183 29.97 39.03 6.49
N SER A 184 30.26 38.92 5.18
CA SER A 184 31.44 39.52 4.55
C SER A 184 31.45 41.05 4.69
N ASP A 185 30.32 41.69 4.41
CA ASP A 185 30.18 43.16 4.52
C ASP A 185 30.35 43.68 5.95
N LEU A 186 29.79 42.96 6.94
CA LEU A 186 29.90 43.35 8.34
C LEU A 186 31.29 43.09 8.94
N LEU A 187 31.99 42.07 8.47
CA LEU A 187 33.37 41.73 8.85
C LEU A 187 34.41 42.41 7.95
N GLU A 188 34.08 43.63 7.46
CA GLU A 188 34.99 44.50 6.71
C GLU A 188 35.61 43.86 5.44
N GLY A 189 34.83 43.09 4.71
CA GLY A 189 35.25 42.44 3.47
C GLY A 189 35.99 41.11 3.67
N ALA A 190 35.81 40.48 4.84
CA ALA A 190 36.33 39.15 5.11
C ALA A 190 35.83 38.12 4.07
N THR A 191 36.67 37.17 3.72
CA THR A 191 36.20 36.00 2.94
C THR A 191 35.42 35.09 3.86
N VAL A 192 34.10 34.96 3.63
CA VAL A 192 33.18 34.14 4.41
C VAL A 192 32.73 32.95 3.58
N THR A 193 32.92 31.74 4.08
CA THR A 193 32.61 30.49 3.42
C THR A 193 31.74 29.61 4.35
N LEU A 194 30.61 29.18 3.85
CA LEU A 194 29.75 28.18 4.49
C LEU A 194 30.13 26.79 4.00
N MET A 195 30.56 25.95 4.91
CA MET A 195 30.85 24.54 4.67
C MET A 195 29.81 23.66 5.35
N LEU A 196 29.15 22.77 4.59
CA LEU A 196 28.17 21.82 5.12
C LEU A 196 28.68 20.39 5.00
N ALA A 197 28.33 19.55 5.96
CA ALA A 197 28.68 18.14 5.99
C ALA A 197 27.66 17.32 5.20
N GLU A 198 28.14 16.62 4.17
CA GLU A 198 27.34 15.63 3.41
C GLU A 198 27.66 14.21 3.87
N GLY A 199 26.61 13.43 4.09
CA GLY A 199 26.49 11.96 4.21
C GLY A 199 27.62 11.12 4.83
N GLY A 200 27.27 10.19 5.73
CA GLY A 200 28.07 9.03 6.15
C GLY A 200 29.13 9.27 7.24
N PRO A 201 29.82 8.20 7.71
CA PRO A 201 30.78 8.25 8.84
C PRO A 201 32.05 9.06 8.57
N GLU A 202 32.40 9.31 7.31
CA GLU A 202 33.44 10.25 6.92
C GLU A 202 32.82 11.51 6.30
N ARG A 203 32.14 12.31 7.11
CA ARG A 203 31.44 13.53 6.71
C ARG A 203 32.35 14.41 5.83
N ARG A 204 32.16 14.37 4.51
CA ARG A 204 32.86 15.26 3.57
C ARG A 204 32.25 16.64 3.71
N LEU A 205 33.10 17.67 3.84
CA LEU A 205 32.63 19.06 3.83
C LEU A 205 32.57 19.57 2.38
N THR A 206 31.42 20.11 2.01
CA THR A 206 31.22 20.77 0.74
C THR A 206 30.98 22.27 0.94
N ILE A 207 31.43 23.10 0.00
CA ILE A 207 31.20 24.54 0.04
C ILE A 207 29.76 24.77 -0.47
N ALA A 208 28.90 25.24 0.42
CA ALA A 208 27.50 25.57 0.09
C ALA A 208 27.35 27.01 -0.40
N SER A 209 28.14 27.94 0.11
CA SER A 209 28.17 29.35 -0.35
C SER A 209 29.47 29.99 0.07
N THR A 210 29.94 30.98 -0.68
CA THR A 210 31.13 31.80 -0.37
C THR A 210 30.96 33.23 -0.85
N SER A 211 31.45 34.19 -0.04
CA SER A 211 31.46 35.61 -0.36
C SER A 211 32.80 36.23 0.02
N GLY A 212 33.22 37.27 -0.70
CA GLY A 212 34.53 37.92 -0.54
C GLY A 212 35.59 37.40 -1.54
N GLY A 213 36.63 38.21 -1.82
CA GLY A 213 37.59 38.01 -2.90
C GLY A 213 38.84 37.19 -2.55
N GLY A 214 38.86 36.45 -1.44
CA GLY A 214 40.01 35.73 -0.92
C GLY A 214 40.03 34.21 -1.19
N VAL A 215 41.11 33.57 -0.74
CA VAL A 215 41.27 32.12 -0.81
C VAL A 215 40.36 31.44 0.22
N SER A 216 39.67 30.37 -0.15
CA SER A 216 38.86 29.57 0.75
C SER A 216 39.64 29.12 1.99
N PRO A 217 39.02 29.23 3.18
CA PRO A 217 39.66 28.79 4.41
C PRO A 217 39.81 27.25 4.44
N PRO A 218 40.79 26.75 5.24
CA PRO A 218 41.06 25.31 5.30
C PRO A 218 39.95 24.55 6.02
N GLU A 219 39.56 23.40 5.47
CA GLU A 219 38.53 22.50 6.06
C GLU A 219 38.83 22.09 7.50
N SER A 220 40.13 22.02 7.89
CA SER A 220 40.53 21.61 9.25
C SER A 220 39.96 22.51 10.35
N LEU A 221 39.83 23.81 10.08
CA LEU A 221 39.25 24.76 11.03
C LEU A 221 37.75 24.56 11.17
N ALA A 222 37.04 24.34 10.07
CA ALA A 222 35.63 24.03 10.07
C ALA A 222 35.31 22.76 10.89
N ARG A 223 36.08 21.69 10.65
CA ARG A 223 35.94 20.42 11.42
C ARG A 223 36.19 20.60 12.91
N THR A 224 37.21 21.40 13.26
CA THR A 224 37.49 21.66 14.68
C THR A 224 36.35 22.48 15.33
N ALA A 225 35.79 23.45 14.64
CA ALA A 225 34.66 24.24 15.13
C ALA A 225 33.39 23.35 15.31
N MET A 226 33.14 22.44 14.37
CA MET A 226 32.06 21.46 14.50
C MET A 226 32.25 20.53 15.71
N SER A 227 33.49 20.07 15.97
CA SER A 227 33.78 19.19 17.09
C SER A 227 33.72 19.92 18.46
N GLY A 228 34.14 21.18 18.49
CA GLY A 228 34.20 21.97 19.71
C GLY A 228 32.87 22.66 20.08
N GLY A 229 31.93 22.79 19.16
CA GLY A 229 30.60 23.37 19.39
C GLY A 229 30.58 24.87 19.73
N ALA A 230 31.70 25.57 19.62
CA ALA A 230 31.86 26.99 19.85
C ALA A 230 32.62 27.68 18.70
N VAL A 231 32.50 29.00 18.62
CA VAL A 231 33.31 29.77 17.67
C VAL A 231 34.78 29.61 18.01
N LEU A 232 35.54 29.14 17.05
CA LEU A 232 37.00 29.04 17.16
C LEU A 232 37.66 30.20 16.45
N VAL A 233 38.73 30.72 17.09
CA VAL A 233 39.58 31.76 16.52
C VAL A 233 40.99 31.19 16.39
N ARG A 234 41.58 31.37 15.21
CA ARG A 234 42.96 30.91 14.92
C ARG A 234 43.71 31.95 14.12
N ARG A 235 44.97 32.22 14.53
CA ARG A 235 45.88 33.06 13.76
C ARG A 235 46.44 32.26 12.56
N ASP A 236 46.46 32.87 11.41
CA ASP A 236 47.03 32.38 10.15
C ASP A 236 47.99 33.45 9.58
N PRO A 237 49.01 33.10 8.83
CA PRO A 237 49.90 34.10 8.21
C PRO A 237 49.19 35.13 7.36
N ARG A 238 47.98 34.81 6.87
CA ARG A 238 47.16 35.72 6.05
C ARG A 238 46.24 36.64 6.83
N GLY A 239 46.07 36.40 8.17
CA GLY A 239 45.19 37.16 9.02
C GLY A 239 44.52 36.30 10.09
N LEU A 240 43.44 36.81 10.66
CA LEU A 240 42.65 36.13 11.67
C LEU A 240 41.57 35.24 11.02
N MET A 241 41.55 33.98 11.36
CA MET A 241 40.49 33.03 10.95
C MET A 241 39.52 32.76 12.12
N MET A 242 38.24 32.81 11.80
CA MET A 242 37.18 32.47 12.76
C MET A 242 36.29 31.41 12.11
N ALA A 243 35.78 30.46 12.91
CA ALA A 243 34.84 29.44 12.46
C ALA A 243 33.72 29.26 13.48
N ALA A 244 32.49 29.46 13.02
CA ALA A 244 31.29 29.30 13.82
C ALA A 244 30.55 28.02 13.43
N PRO A 245 30.16 27.15 14.35
CA PRO A 245 29.43 25.93 14.05
C PRO A 245 28.01 26.24 13.61
N VAL A 246 27.54 25.50 12.61
CA VAL A 246 26.18 25.53 12.11
C VAL A 246 25.45 24.28 12.57
N ARG A 247 24.33 24.45 13.25
CA ARG A 247 23.52 23.34 13.77
C ARG A 247 22.17 23.30 13.07
N VAL A 248 21.67 22.08 12.82
CA VAL A 248 20.35 21.85 12.27
C VAL A 248 19.68 20.83 13.17
N THR A 249 18.56 21.18 13.77
CA THR A 249 17.84 20.33 14.74
C THR A 249 18.70 19.81 15.91
N GLY A 250 19.68 20.65 16.36
CA GLY A 250 20.59 20.28 17.45
C GLY A 250 21.86 19.54 17.02
N GLU A 251 21.90 18.94 15.86
CA GLU A 251 23.09 18.26 15.30
C GLU A 251 24.00 19.21 14.54
N MET A 252 25.29 18.89 14.54
CA MET A 252 26.28 19.64 13.78
C MET A 252 26.12 19.36 12.28
N ALA A 253 25.74 20.39 11.54
CA ALA A 253 25.50 20.32 10.11
C ALA A 253 26.62 20.96 9.28
N GLY A 254 27.45 21.80 9.89
CA GLY A 254 28.51 22.50 9.16
C GLY A 254 29.19 23.58 9.96
N SER A 255 29.88 24.48 9.26
CA SER A 255 30.55 25.63 9.88
C SER A 255 30.57 26.82 8.91
N LEU A 256 30.34 28.03 9.46
CA LEU A 256 30.55 29.29 8.78
C LEU A 256 31.95 29.79 9.14
N VAL A 257 32.82 29.93 8.17
CA VAL A 257 34.22 30.27 8.38
C VAL A 257 34.52 31.63 7.73
N ALA A 258 35.15 32.53 8.50
CA ALA A 258 35.59 33.84 8.05
C ALA A 258 37.11 33.96 8.13
N LEU A 259 37.72 34.53 7.08
CA LEU A 259 39.13 34.92 7.02
C LEU A 259 39.22 36.44 6.90
N LEU A 260 39.72 37.08 7.97
CA LEU A 260 39.94 38.52 8.04
C LEU A 260 41.41 38.83 7.67
N ALA A 261 41.62 39.27 6.44
CA ALA A 261 42.98 39.57 5.96
C ALA A 261 43.57 40.77 6.70
N GLY A 262 44.83 40.64 7.18
CA GLY A 262 45.56 41.71 7.83
C GLY A 262 45.14 42.01 9.28
N VAL A 263 44.18 41.31 9.83
CA VAL A 263 43.77 41.45 11.24
C VAL A 263 44.51 40.46 12.10
N THR A 264 45.10 40.94 13.20
CA THR A 264 45.95 40.13 14.12
C THR A 264 45.38 40.00 15.51
N GLU A 265 44.46 40.89 15.93
CA GLU A 265 43.87 40.90 17.24
C GLU A 265 42.46 40.28 17.24
N GLU A 266 42.21 39.48 18.28
CA GLU A 266 40.91 38.90 18.53
C GLU A 266 39.96 39.96 19.11
N ASP A 267 38.82 40.13 18.45
CA ASP A 267 37.75 41.02 18.87
C ASP A 267 36.49 40.19 19.19
N THR A 268 36.01 40.31 20.39
CA THR A 268 34.80 39.62 20.86
C THR A 268 33.58 40.00 20.04
N GLU A 269 33.48 41.26 19.59
CA GLU A 269 32.34 41.71 18.77
C GLU A 269 32.31 41.03 17.41
N ARG A 270 33.42 40.85 16.69
CA ARG A 270 33.51 40.14 15.41
C ARG A 270 33.18 38.66 15.55
N ARG A 271 33.60 38.04 16.68
CA ARG A 271 33.26 36.65 16.98
C ARG A 271 31.75 36.48 17.16
N ASP A 272 31.10 37.40 17.88
CA ASP A 272 29.67 37.36 18.13
C ASP A 272 28.87 37.63 16.83
N GLN A 273 29.35 38.50 15.95
CA GLN A 273 28.79 38.75 14.64
C GLN A 273 28.81 37.46 13.77
N LEU A 274 29.93 36.74 13.69
CA LEU A 274 30.03 35.51 12.93
C LEU A 274 29.08 34.43 13.49
N ALA A 275 28.98 34.37 14.83
CA ALA A 275 28.03 33.45 15.49
C ALA A 275 26.60 33.75 15.12
N ALA A 276 26.22 35.03 15.06
CA ALA A 276 24.87 35.44 14.66
C ALA A 276 24.52 35.02 13.22
N PHE A 277 25.45 35.19 12.28
CA PHE A 277 25.25 34.71 10.92
C PHE A 277 25.17 33.17 10.84
N ALA A 278 25.99 32.45 11.60
CA ALA A 278 25.92 30.99 11.68
C ALA A 278 24.56 30.51 12.24
N GLN A 279 23.98 31.28 13.16
CA GLN A 279 22.65 31.00 13.67
C GLN A 279 21.56 31.22 12.62
N GLN A 280 21.68 32.27 11.78
CA GLN A 280 20.76 32.47 10.66
C GLN A 280 20.87 31.34 9.61
N VAL A 281 22.08 30.87 9.34
CA VAL A 281 22.27 29.67 8.53
C VAL A 281 21.58 28.48 9.16
N SER A 282 21.76 28.28 10.48
CA SER A 282 21.13 27.19 11.21
C SER A 282 19.60 27.24 11.14
N LEU A 283 19.03 28.44 11.26
CA LEU A 283 17.60 28.68 11.17
C LEU A 283 17.10 28.41 9.74
N ALA A 284 17.79 28.93 8.73
CA ALA A 284 17.43 28.73 7.32
C ALA A 284 17.44 27.23 6.93
N LEU A 285 18.48 26.53 7.37
CA LEU A 285 18.61 25.08 7.13
C LEU A 285 17.54 24.29 7.92
N THR A 286 17.21 24.70 9.12
CA THR A 286 16.17 24.05 9.93
C THR A 286 14.80 24.26 9.32
N ASP A 287 14.49 25.50 8.88
CA ASP A 287 13.24 25.81 8.21
C ASP A 287 13.11 25.01 6.89
N ALA A 288 14.17 24.99 6.09
CA ALA A 288 14.19 24.20 4.85
C ALA A 288 13.94 22.70 5.10
N ARG A 289 14.61 22.12 6.13
CA ARG A 289 14.37 20.73 6.52
C ARG A 289 12.96 20.50 7.06
N THR A 290 12.44 21.46 7.81
CA THR A 290 11.07 21.38 8.36
C THR A 290 10.03 21.40 7.25
N VAL A 291 10.21 22.28 6.27
CA VAL A 291 9.32 22.34 5.09
C VAL A 291 9.40 21.02 4.30
N GLU A 292 10.58 20.46 4.13
CA GLU A 292 10.73 19.18 3.44
C GLU A 292 10.14 18.02 4.28
N ALA A 293 10.36 17.99 5.58
CA ALA A 293 9.76 16.98 6.47
C ALA A 293 8.22 17.07 6.52
N VAL A 294 7.66 18.29 6.50
CA VAL A 294 6.20 18.48 6.38
C VAL A 294 5.73 18.02 5.00
N ARG A 295 6.49 18.28 3.95
CA ARG A 295 6.18 17.81 2.62
C ARG A 295 6.23 16.28 2.55
N GLU A 296 7.27 15.66 3.08
CA GLU A 296 7.42 14.20 3.19
C GLU A 296 6.33 13.58 4.07
N ALA A 297 5.96 14.26 5.18
CA ALA A 297 4.88 13.80 6.06
C ALA A 297 3.50 13.82 5.39
N HIS A 298 3.30 14.65 4.37
CA HIS A 298 1.99 14.87 3.74
C HIS A 298 1.93 14.48 2.27
N HIS A 299 3.07 14.29 1.59
CA HIS A 299 3.11 13.95 0.18
C HIS A 299 3.94 12.69 -0.07
N ASP A 300 3.57 11.97 -1.11
CA ASP A 300 4.32 10.82 -1.60
C ASP A 300 5.57 11.30 -2.37
N PRO A 301 6.77 10.81 -2.04
CA PRO A 301 8.02 11.30 -2.64
C PRO A 301 8.17 10.96 -4.13
N VAL A 302 7.55 9.87 -4.59
CA VAL A 302 7.65 9.41 -5.99
C VAL A 302 6.73 10.20 -6.90
N THR A 303 5.49 10.43 -6.48
CA THR A 303 4.45 11.02 -7.32
C THR A 303 4.20 12.50 -7.04
N GLY A 304 4.63 12.99 -5.87
CA GLY A 304 4.32 14.34 -5.37
C GLY A 304 2.85 14.56 -5.03
N LEU A 305 2.02 13.51 -5.05
CA LEU A 305 0.63 13.56 -4.64
C LEU A 305 0.50 13.62 -3.11
N PRO A 306 -0.62 14.10 -2.57
CA PRO A 306 -1.00 13.86 -1.19
C PRO A 306 -0.82 12.37 -0.83
N ASN A 307 -0.25 12.11 0.34
CA ASN A 307 -0.16 10.77 0.89
C ASN A 307 -1.47 10.42 1.64
N ARG A 308 -1.54 9.21 2.19
CA ARG A 308 -2.71 8.73 2.95
C ARG A 308 -3.10 9.67 4.11
N ALA A 309 -2.12 10.20 4.82
CA ALA A 309 -2.38 11.07 5.98
C ALA A 309 -3.03 12.39 5.56
N LEU A 310 -2.50 13.04 4.53
CA LEU A 310 -3.07 14.29 4.01
C LEU A 310 -4.44 14.03 3.35
N PHE A 311 -4.60 12.94 2.62
CA PHE A 311 -5.88 12.57 2.02
C PHE A 311 -6.98 12.45 3.08
N LEU A 312 -6.74 11.69 4.15
CA LEU A 312 -7.70 11.53 5.25
C LEU A 312 -7.98 12.86 5.97
N ALA A 313 -6.98 13.71 6.15
CA ALA A 313 -7.18 15.04 6.74
C ALA A 313 -8.06 15.94 5.86
N ILE A 314 -7.89 15.92 4.53
CA ILE A 314 -8.72 16.66 3.59
C ILE A 314 -10.15 16.09 3.61
N LEU A 315 -10.30 14.77 3.53
CA LEU A 315 -11.59 14.08 3.57
C LEU A 315 -12.34 14.41 4.88
N ASN A 316 -11.64 14.35 6.02
CA ASN A 316 -12.24 14.68 7.32
C ASN A 316 -12.75 16.13 7.36
N ARG A 317 -11.96 17.08 6.85
CA ARG A 317 -12.36 18.49 6.77
C ARG A 317 -13.58 18.66 5.88
N LEU A 318 -13.62 17.98 4.74
CA LEU A 318 -14.73 18.03 3.81
C LEU A 318 -16.02 17.47 4.44
N LEU A 319 -15.94 16.30 5.06
CA LEU A 319 -17.08 15.68 5.74
C LEU A 319 -17.59 16.55 6.92
N ALA A 320 -16.68 17.18 7.67
CA ALA A 320 -17.03 18.07 8.78
C ALA A 320 -17.64 19.41 8.34
N SER A 321 -17.32 19.90 7.15
CA SER A 321 -17.82 21.16 6.62
C SER A 321 -19.20 21.07 5.95
N ARG A 322 -19.74 19.86 5.79
CA ARG A 322 -21.04 19.63 5.15
C ARG A 322 -22.19 20.18 6.01
N GLN A 323 -23.03 20.97 5.40
CA GLN A 323 -24.19 21.56 6.07
C GLN A 323 -25.49 20.79 5.78
N THR A 324 -25.54 20.06 4.67
CA THR A 324 -26.73 19.29 4.23
C THR A 324 -26.36 17.90 3.71
N ALA A 325 -27.31 16.98 3.71
CA ALA A 325 -27.17 15.65 3.10
C ALA A 325 -27.21 15.71 1.55
N GLU A 326 -27.47 16.88 0.98
CA GLU A 326 -27.64 17.07 -0.47
C GLU A 326 -26.31 17.16 -1.23
N ASP A 327 -25.17 17.39 -0.53
CA ASP A 327 -23.84 17.48 -1.13
C ASP A 327 -23.07 16.18 -0.94
N PRO A 328 -23.22 15.17 -1.82
CA PRO A 328 -22.56 13.88 -1.64
C PRO A 328 -21.06 14.00 -1.88
N THR A 329 -20.28 13.40 -0.98
CA THR A 329 -18.83 13.25 -1.13
C THR A 329 -18.52 11.84 -1.60
N SER A 330 -17.74 11.72 -2.67
CA SER A 330 -17.36 10.42 -3.21
C SER A 330 -15.86 10.19 -3.06
N VAL A 331 -15.51 8.97 -2.71
CA VAL A 331 -14.13 8.46 -2.70
C VAL A 331 -14.01 7.35 -3.72
N LEU A 332 -13.02 7.44 -4.58
CA LEU A 332 -12.59 6.34 -5.45
C LEU A 332 -11.30 5.76 -4.88
N PHE A 333 -11.26 4.45 -4.75
CA PHE A 333 -10.04 3.70 -4.49
C PHE A 333 -9.59 3.02 -5.77
N VAL A 334 -8.34 3.22 -6.16
CA VAL A 334 -7.78 2.78 -7.45
C VAL A 334 -6.55 1.92 -7.18
N ASP A 335 -6.53 0.72 -7.70
CA ASP A 335 -5.39 -0.22 -7.63
C ASP A 335 -4.91 -0.53 -9.04
N LEU A 336 -3.60 -0.55 -9.27
CA LEU A 336 -3.01 -0.84 -10.57
C LEU A 336 -2.86 -2.35 -10.77
N ASP A 337 -3.57 -2.90 -11.72
CA ASP A 337 -3.56 -4.32 -12.01
C ASP A 337 -2.19 -4.81 -12.49
N ARG A 338 -1.63 -5.83 -11.83
CA ARG A 338 -0.34 -6.45 -12.18
C ARG A 338 0.89 -5.52 -12.09
N PHE A 339 0.85 -4.46 -11.30
CA PHE A 339 2.01 -3.55 -11.12
C PHE A 339 3.26 -4.28 -10.63
N LYS A 340 3.10 -5.28 -9.76
CA LYS A 340 4.20 -6.12 -9.28
C LYS A 340 4.96 -6.79 -10.43
N ALA A 341 4.27 -7.26 -11.47
CA ALA A 341 4.92 -7.88 -12.63
C ALA A 341 5.81 -6.89 -13.40
N VAL A 342 5.45 -5.61 -13.41
CA VAL A 342 6.29 -4.55 -14.00
C VAL A 342 7.57 -4.37 -13.18
N ASN A 343 7.46 -4.31 -11.84
CA ASN A 343 8.63 -4.23 -10.95
C ASN A 343 9.55 -5.44 -11.10
N ASP A 344 8.97 -6.64 -11.12
CA ASP A 344 9.72 -7.89 -11.23
C ASP A 344 10.45 -7.99 -12.59
N SER A 345 9.87 -7.41 -13.65
CA SER A 345 10.43 -7.49 -15.02
C SER A 345 11.38 -6.35 -15.38
N LEU A 346 11.13 -5.12 -14.90
CA LEU A 346 11.86 -3.90 -15.31
C LEU A 346 12.61 -3.21 -14.16
N GLY A 347 12.44 -3.70 -12.92
CA GLY A 347 13.06 -3.12 -11.74
C GLY A 347 12.25 -1.99 -11.09
N HIS A 348 12.56 -1.68 -9.83
CA HIS A 348 11.84 -0.68 -9.02
C HIS A 348 11.91 0.74 -9.57
N GLU A 349 13.04 1.14 -10.18
CA GLU A 349 13.16 2.46 -10.80
C GLU A 349 12.16 2.67 -11.95
N ALA A 350 11.92 1.63 -12.76
CA ALA A 350 10.92 1.66 -13.81
C ALA A 350 9.50 1.71 -13.22
N GLY A 351 9.26 0.99 -12.12
CA GLY A 351 8.01 1.08 -11.38
C GLY A 351 7.72 2.48 -10.86
N ASP A 352 8.72 3.15 -10.27
CA ASP A 352 8.59 4.53 -9.79
C ASP A 352 8.32 5.52 -10.94
N GLN A 353 8.99 5.35 -12.09
CA GLN A 353 8.68 6.13 -13.28
C GLN A 353 7.25 5.91 -13.76
N LEU A 354 6.77 4.67 -13.75
CA LEU A 354 5.40 4.34 -14.11
C LEU A 354 4.40 4.99 -13.15
N LEU A 355 4.62 4.91 -11.84
CA LEU A 355 3.78 5.54 -10.83
C LEU A 355 3.68 7.07 -11.02
N ALA A 356 4.80 7.73 -11.33
CA ALA A 356 4.83 9.15 -11.64
C ALA A 356 4.07 9.49 -12.94
N LEU A 357 4.07 8.62 -13.95
CA LEU A 357 3.30 8.79 -15.18
C LEU A 357 1.81 8.57 -14.94
N VAL A 358 1.45 7.51 -14.19
CA VAL A 358 0.08 7.22 -13.78
C VAL A 358 -0.50 8.40 -12.99
N SER A 359 0.23 8.92 -12.00
CA SER A 359 -0.24 10.05 -11.19
C SER A 359 -0.63 11.27 -12.02
N ARG A 360 0.17 11.58 -13.05
CA ARG A 360 -0.12 12.68 -14.00
C ARG A 360 -1.39 12.40 -14.82
N ARG A 361 -1.55 11.16 -15.26
CA ARG A 361 -2.71 10.74 -16.05
C ARG A 361 -3.99 10.77 -15.22
N LEU A 362 -3.94 10.30 -13.96
CA LEU A 362 -5.07 10.35 -13.02
C LEU A 362 -5.49 11.79 -12.71
N ARG A 363 -4.53 12.72 -12.54
CA ARG A 363 -4.86 14.15 -12.36
C ARG A 363 -5.65 14.73 -13.55
N GLY A 364 -5.35 14.29 -14.76
CA GLY A 364 -6.11 14.66 -15.96
C GLY A 364 -7.53 14.09 -16.00
N CYS A 365 -7.82 13.07 -15.18
CA CYS A 365 -9.13 12.45 -15.10
C CYS A 365 -10.07 13.09 -14.08
N VAL A 366 -9.65 14.08 -13.31
CA VAL A 366 -10.47 14.72 -12.27
C VAL A 366 -10.43 16.25 -12.42
N ARG A 367 -11.31 16.95 -11.74
CA ARG A 367 -11.36 18.43 -11.75
C ARG A 367 -10.25 19.01 -10.86
N ALA A 368 -9.93 20.29 -11.03
CA ALA A 368 -8.96 20.98 -10.20
C ALA A 368 -9.38 21.08 -8.71
N SER A 369 -10.69 21.06 -8.44
CA SER A 369 -11.27 21.00 -7.09
C SER A 369 -11.11 19.63 -6.42
N ASP A 370 -10.95 18.55 -7.21
CA ASP A 370 -10.85 17.20 -6.70
C ASP A 370 -9.42 16.88 -6.26
N THR A 371 -9.28 15.97 -5.32
CA THR A 371 -7.98 15.59 -4.79
C THR A 371 -7.63 14.18 -5.23
N ILE A 372 -6.44 14.01 -5.83
CA ILE A 372 -5.82 12.69 -6.05
C ILE A 372 -4.72 12.50 -5.03
N ALA A 373 -4.63 11.29 -4.47
CA ALA A 373 -3.61 10.88 -3.52
C ALA A 373 -3.03 9.52 -3.91
N ARG A 374 -1.80 9.23 -3.45
CA ARG A 374 -1.24 7.89 -3.42
C ARG A 374 -1.26 7.39 -2.00
N LEU A 375 -1.87 6.23 -1.78
CA LEU A 375 -2.05 5.67 -0.43
C LEU A 375 -0.88 4.78 -0.01
N GLY A 376 -0.19 4.18 -0.98
CA GLY A 376 0.97 3.32 -0.81
C GLY A 376 1.10 2.35 -1.98
N GLY A 377 2.28 1.81 -2.24
CA GLY A 377 2.47 0.82 -3.32
C GLY A 377 1.90 1.28 -4.66
N ASP A 378 0.97 0.52 -5.19
CA ASP A 378 0.21 0.73 -6.42
C ASP A 378 -1.22 1.31 -6.20
N GLU A 379 -1.52 1.74 -4.96
CA GLU A 379 -2.82 2.22 -4.55
C GLU A 379 -2.92 3.76 -4.64
N PHE A 380 -3.96 4.23 -5.31
CA PHE A 380 -4.32 5.64 -5.39
C PHE A 380 -5.74 5.87 -4.88
N ALA A 381 -6.04 7.10 -4.48
CA ALA A 381 -7.40 7.52 -4.15
C ALA A 381 -7.75 8.84 -4.83
N ALA A 382 -9.02 8.98 -5.19
CA ALA A 382 -9.59 10.24 -5.64
C ALA A 382 -10.71 10.67 -4.69
N LEU A 383 -10.68 11.91 -4.26
CA LEU A 383 -11.74 12.57 -3.50
C LEU A 383 -12.47 13.53 -4.43
N LEU A 384 -13.75 13.27 -4.64
CA LEU A 384 -14.60 14.05 -5.52
C LEU A 384 -15.60 14.86 -4.71
N HIS A 385 -15.66 16.14 -5.02
CA HIS A 385 -16.62 17.06 -4.41
C HIS A 385 -17.95 17.01 -5.17
N ASP A 386 -19.06 17.09 -4.46
CA ASP A 386 -20.43 17.18 -5.00
C ASP A 386 -20.68 16.14 -6.11
N SER A 387 -20.38 14.88 -5.79
CA SER A 387 -20.40 13.80 -6.77
C SER A 387 -21.31 12.67 -6.33
N THR A 388 -22.31 12.34 -7.18
CA THR A 388 -23.21 11.20 -6.99
C THR A 388 -22.51 9.88 -7.37
N VAL A 389 -23.15 8.75 -7.04
CA VAL A 389 -22.64 7.41 -7.41
C VAL A 389 -22.42 7.31 -8.94
N GLU A 390 -23.36 7.80 -9.71
CA GLU A 390 -23.32 7.73 -11.18
C GLU A 390 -22.16 8.56 -11.73
N SER A 391 -22.01 9.81 -11.24
CA SER A 391 -20.92 10.70 -11.68
C SER A 391 -19.56 10.20 -11.24
N ALA A 392 -19.45 9.64 -10.03
CA ALA A 392 -18.22 9.04 -9.52
C ALA A 392 -17.83 7.78 -10.29
N THR A 393 -18.82 6.94 -10.66
CA THR A 393 -18.59 5.76 -11.50
C THR A 393 -18.08 6.13 -12.89
N LEU A 394 -18.66 7.15 -13.53
CA LEU A 394 -18.17 7.66 -14.81
C LEU A 394 -16.72 8.19 -14.73
N ILE A 395 -16.34 8.82 -13.62
CA ILE A 395 -14.96 9.24 -13.40
C ILE A 395 -14.06 8.00 -13.23
N GLY A 396 -14.52 6.98 -12.51
CA GLY A 396 -13.83 5.70 -12.38
C GLY A 396 -13.60 5.03 -13.73
N GLU A 397 -14.61 4.96 -14.58
CA GLU A 397 -14.51 4.43 -15.95
C GLU A 397 -13.51 5.22 -16.80
N ARG A 398 -13.51 6.55 -16.67
CA ARG A 398 -12.52 7.43 -17.34
C ARG A 398 -11.09 7.13 -16.85
N ILE A 399 -10.91 6.88 -15.55
CA ILE A 399 -9.63 6.49 -14.97
C ILE A 399 -9.17 5.15 -15.55
N VAL A 400 -10.03 4.14 -15.53
CA VAL A 400 -9.74 2.81 -16.09
C VAL A 400 -9.35 2.91 -17.57
N ALA A 401 -10.13 3.62 -18.36
CA ALA A 401 -9.84 3.83 -19.79
C ALA A 401 -8.51 4.56 -19.99
N ALA A 402 -8.24 5.60 -19.20
CA ALA A 402 -7.01 6.37 -19.30
C ALA A 402 -5.78 5.53 -18.91
N VAL A 403 -5.85 4.71 -17.86
CA VAL A 403 -4.73 3.86 -17.41
C VAL A 403 -4.44 2.74 -18.41
N LYS A 404 -5.44 2.26 -19.15
CA LYS A 404 -5.29 1.21 -20.16
C LYS A 404 -4.44 1.65 -21.38
N GLU A 405 -4.36 2.94 -21.65
CA GLU A 405 -3.48 3.48 -22.69
C GLU A 405 -2.01 3.25 -22.34
N PRO A 406 -1.13 2.90 -23.31
CA PRO A 406 0.25 2.55 -23.04
C PRO A 406 1.05 3.67 -22.36
N PHE A 407 1.99 3.28 -21.53
CA PHE A 407 2.97 4.16 -20.90
C PHE A 407 4.36 3.93 -21.51
N ARG A 408 5.14 4.99 -21.67
CA ARG A 408 6.56 4.89 -22.05
C ARG A 408 7.45 4.93 -20.82
N VAL A 409 8.03 3.79 -20.46
CA VAL A 409 8.88 3.61 -19.28
C VAL A 409 10.21 3.02 -19.76
N ALA A 410 11.33 3.63 -19.40
CA ALA A 410 12.67 3.19 -19.82
C ALA A 410 12.79 2.89 -21.33
N GLY A 411 12.10 3.67 -22.16
CA GLY A 411 12.11 3.52 -23.64
C GLY A 411 11.23 2.41 -24.20
N ARG A 412 10.48 1.69 -23.36
CA ARG A 412 9.54 0.61 -23.73
C ARG A 412 8.11 1.03 -23.51
N GLU A 413 7.19 0.44 -24.28
CA GLU A 413 5.76 0.57 -24.03
C GLU A 413 5.34 -0.47 -22.98
N VAL A 414 4.68 0.01 -21.92
CA VAL A 414 4.15 -0.78 -20.82
C VAL A 414 2.65 -0.62 -20.79
N PHE A 415 1.93 -1.74 -20.76
CA PHE A 415 0.48 -1.80 -20.64
C PHE A 415 0.13 -2.23 -19.21
N ILE A 416 -0.75 -1.47 -18.56
CA ILE A 416 -1.23 -1.75 -17.22
C ILE A 416 -2.72 -1.43 -17.14
N GLY A 417 -3.45 -2.16 -16.30
CA GLY A 417 -4.85 -1.88 -15.99
C GLY A 417 -5.01 -1.15 -14.66
N ALA A 418 -6.24 -0.79 -14.34
CA ALA A 418 -6.60 -0.32 -13.01
C ALA A 418 -8.00 -0.82 -12.65
N SER A 419 -8.16 -1.26 -11.40
CA SER A 419 -9.46 -1.61 -10.81
C SER A 419 -9.88 -0.52 -9.84
N VAL A 420 -11.15 -0.13 -9.87
CA VAL A 420 -11.65 1.04 -9.13
C VAL A 420 -12.87 0.68 -8.30
N GLY A 421 -12.83 1.03 -7.01
CA GLY A 421 -13.98 1.01 -6.13
C GLY A 421 -14.47 2.42 -5.83
N VAL A 422 -15.78 2.60 -5.83
CA VAL A 422 -16.45 3.89 -5.58
C VAL A 422 -17.26 3.79 -4.30
N ALA A 423 -17.06 4.70 -3.37
CA ALA A 423 -17.92 4.87 -2.20
C ALA A 423 -18.41 6.30 -2.09
N VAL A 424 -19.69 6.46 -1.75
CA VAL A 424 -20.34 7.77 -1.62
C VAL A 424 -20.94 7.92 -0.25
N SER A 425 -20.59 9.00 0.43
CA SER A 425 -21.19 9.35 1.70
C SER A 425 -22.35 10.31 1.48
N ARG A 426 -23.51 9.92 2.00
CA ARG A 426 -24.69 10.81 2.14
C ARG A 426 -24.95 11.15 3.60
N GLU A 427 -24.30 10.45 4.54
CA GLU A 427 -24.47 10.63 5.96
C GLU A 427 -23.35 11.49 6.54
N PRO A 428 -23.70 12.58 7.28
CA PRO A 428 -22.69 13.43 7.92
C PRO A 428 -21.85 12.75 8.99
N SER A 429 -22.34 11.61 9.52
CA SER A 429 -21.70 10.85 10.61
C SER A 429 -20.67 9.85 10.18
N LEU A 430 -20.53 9.59 8.88
CA LEU A 430 -19.58 8.59 8.37
C LEU A 430 -18.13 9.05 8.56
N LYS A 431 -17.31 8.19 9.15
CA LYS A 431 -15.89 8.48 9.35
C LYS A 431 -15.10 8.43 8.04
N PRO A 432 -14.04 9.26 7.89
CA PRO A 432 -13.19 9.26 6.69
C PRO A 432 -12.62 7.88 6.36
N GLU A 433 -12.14 7.18 7.40
CA GLU A 433 -11.54 5.86 7.27
C GLU A 433 -12.57 4.81 6.80
N GLU A 434 -13.80 4.93 7.24
CA GLU A 434 -14.89 4.04 6.85
C GLU A 434 -15.29 4.27 5.38
N LEU A 435 -15.38 5.52 4.95
CA LEU A 435 -15.69 5.83 3.54
C LEU A 435 -14.57 5.33 2.62
N LEU A 436 -13.31 5.52 3.00
CA LEU A 436 -12.16 5.02 2.26
C LEU A 436 -12.15 3.48 2.23
N HIS A 437 -12.43 2.83 3.37
CA HIS A 437 -12.53 1.38 3.46
C HIS A 437 -13.67 0.82 2.59
N ASN A 438 -14.82 1.48 2.56
CA ASN A 438 -15.92 1.07 1.69
C ASN A 438 -15.54 1.13 0.20
N ALA A 439 -14.75 2.14 -0.20
CA ALA A 439 -14.22 2.23 -1.57
C ALA A 439 -13.21 1.11 -1.85
N ASP A 440 -12.34 0.78 -0.89
CA ASP A 440 -11.39 -0.33 -0.97
C ASP A 440 -12.10 -1.69 -1.13
N VAL A 441 -13.12 -1.96 -0.31
CA VAL A 441 -13.94 -3.18 -0.42
C VAL A 441 -14.57 -3.31 -1.82
N ALA A 442 -15.08 -2.20 -2.35
CA ALA A 442 -15.65 -2.19 -3.70
C ALA A 442 -14.58 -2.42 -4.79
N MET A 443 -13.39 -1.84 -4.65
CA MET A 443 -12.25 -2.05 -5.55
C MET A 443 -11.79 -3.51 -5.54
N TYR A 444 -11.64 -4.10 -4.34
CA TYR A 444 -11.29 -5.51 -4.21
C TYR A 444 -12.29 -6.42 -4.91
N ARG A 445 -13.60 -6.11 -4.77
CA ARG A 445 -14.66 -6.83 -5.50
C ARG A 445 -14.54 -6.63 -7.01
N ALA A 446 -14.29 -5.41 -7.47
CA ALA A 446 -14.08 -5.12 -8.90
C ALA A 446 -12.95 -5.96 -9.48
N LYS A 447 -11.83 -6.09 -8.75
CA LYS A 447 -10.66 -6.88 -9.13
C LYS A 447 -10.96 -8.37 -9.20
N LYS A 448 -11.78 -8.89 -8.26
CA LYS A 448 -12.24 -10.28 -8.23
C LYS A 448 -13.16 -10.62 -9.40
N ASP A 449 -14.08 -9.72 -9.76
CA ASP A 449 -15.02 -9.91 -10.87
C ASP A 449 -14.34 -9.76 -12.25
N GLY A 450 -13.07 -9.42 -12.28
CA GLY A 450 -12.18 -9.26 -13.43
C GLY A 450 -11.48 -7.91 -13.43
N PRO A 451 -10.15 -7.87 -13.66
CA PRO A 451 -9.39 -6.64 -13.62
C PRO A 451 -9.88 -5.61 -14.65
N GLY A 452 -9.63 -4.33 -14.39
CA GLY A 452 -10.03 -3.24 -15.28
C GLY A 452 -11.50 -2.85 -15.19
N ARG A 453 -12.12 -2.98 -14.00
CA ARG A 453 -13.54 -2.67 -13.75
C ARG A 453 -13.72 -1.59 -12.69
N VAL A 454 -14.91 -1.00 -12.69
CA VAL A 454 -15.37 -0.05 -11.69
C VAL A 454 -16.59 -0.63 -10.99
N LEU A 455 -16.57 -0.66 -9.65
CA LEU A 455 -17.74 -1.04 -8.85
C LEU A 455 -18.05 0.01 -7.80
N ALA A 456 -19.34 0.30 -7.62
CA ALA A 456 -19.82 1.11 -6.53
C ALA A 456 -20.10 0.23 -5.30
N TYR A 457 -19.66 0.70 -4.13
CA TYR A 457 -19.85 0.03 -2.86
C TYR A 457 -21.33 -0.23 -2.56
N GLN A 458 -21.60 -1.43 -2.11
CA GLN A 458 -22.89 -1.86 -1.57
C GLN A 458 -22.66 -2.52 -0.20
N PRO A 459 -23.56 -2.35 0.78
CA PRO A 459 -23.34 -2.85 2.15
C PRO A 459 -23.07 -4.37 2.23
N TYR A 460 -23.64 -5.18 1.33
CA TYR A 460 -23.40 -6.62 1.29
C TYR A 460 -21.95 -6.99 0.98
N MET A 461 -21.20 -6.13 0.26
CA MET A 461 -19.79 -6.36 -0.11
C MET A 461 -18.89 -6.43 1.13
N HIS A 462 -19.22 -5.67 2.18
CA HIS A 462 -18.49 -5.74 3.44
C HIS A 462 -18.64 -7.10 4.13
N THR A 463 -19.88 -7.64 4.14
CA THR A 463 -20.16 -8.96 4.68
C THR A 463 -19.41 -10.04 3.89
N GLU A 464 -19.40 -9.96 2.57
CA GLU A 464 -18.63 -10.88 1.72
C GLU A 464 -17.12 -10.80 1.96
N ALA A 465 -16.55 -9.59 2.15
CA ALA A 465 -15.12 -9.44 2.44
C ALA A 465 -14.72 -10.05 3.80
N LEU A 466 -15.55 -9.85 4.82
CA LEU A 466 -15.37 -10.49 6.14
C LEU A 466 -15.52 -12.00 6.07
N ASP A 467 -16.51 -12.48 5.32
CA ASP A 467 -16.71 -13.92 5.09
C ASP A 467 -15.52 -14.53 4.35
N HIS A 468 -14.93 -13.82 3.39
CA HIS A 468 -13.74 -14.27 2.66
C HIS A 468 -12.52 -14.41 3.59
N LEU A 469 -12.27 -13.44 4.47
CA LEU A 469 -11.18 -13.51 5.45
C LEU A 469 -11.40 -14.64 6.46
N SER A 470 -12.64 -14.83 6.94
CA SER A 470 -13.01 -15.93 7.83
C SER A 470 -12.84 -17.27 7.14
N LEU A 471 -13.31 -17.36 5.88
CA LEU A 471 -13.24 -18.57 5.07
C LEU A 471 -11.78 -19.01 4.82
N ARG A 472 -10.86 -18.06 4.63
CA ARG A 472 -9.41 -18.33 4.56
C ARG A 472 -8.90 -19.06 5.80
N GLY A 473 -9.24 -18.54 6.99
CA GLY A 473 -8.82 -19.15 8.27
C GLY A 473 -9.38 -20.55 8.47
N ASP A 474 -10.65 -20.77 8.06
CA ASP A 474 -11.31 -22.06 8.12
C ASP A 474 -10.66 -23.03 7.12
N LEU A 475 -10.42 -22.60 5.88
CA LEU A 475 -9.83 -23.40 4.82
C LEU A 475 -8.41 -23.91 5.15
N GLN A 476 -7.61 -23.06 5.82
CA GLN A 476 -6.27 -23.47 6.27
C GLN A 476 -6.28 -24.61 7.28
N ARG A 477 -7.37 -24.75 8.08
CA ARG A 477 -7.57 -25.82 9.03
C ARG A 477 -8.21 -27.06 8.40
N ALA A 478 -9.08 -26.86 7.43
CA ALA A 478 -9.93 -27.90 6.84
C ALA A 478 -9.18 -29.13 6.31
N LEU A 479 -8.00 -28.92 5.71
CA LEU A 479 -7.18 -30.03 5.19
C LEU A 479 -6.64 -30.91 6.35
N ARG A 480 -6.16 -30.27 7.41
CA ARG A 480 -5.63 -30.94 8.59
C ARG A 480 -6.69 -31.67 9.39
N ASP A 481 -7.88 -31.06 9.49
CA ASP A 481 -8.98 -31.53 10.32
C ASP A 481 -9.90 -32.52 9.57
N GLY A 482 -9.58 -32.83 8.28
CA GLY A 482 -10.28 -33.85 7.49
C GLY A 482 -11.69 -33.45 7.07
N GLU A 483 -11.92 -32.16 6.84
CA GLU A 483 -13.24 -31.61 6.45
C GLU A 483 -13.53 -31.78 4.95
N PHE A 484 -12.55 -32.12 4.14
CA PHE A 484 -12.71 -32.37 2.72
C PHE A 484 -13.18 -33.78 2.43
N ARG A 485 -13.98 -33.93 1.40
CA ARG A 485 -14.40 -35.18 0.79
C ARG A 485 -14.25 -35.12 -0.71
N VAL A 486 -14.11 -36.27 -1.36
CA VAL A 486 -14.13 -36.37 -2.81
C VAL A 486 -15.41 -37.09 -3.22
N GLN A 487 -16.21 -36.45 -4.04
CA GLN A 487 -17.30 -37.08 -4.79
C GLN A 487 -16.80 -37.40 -6.20
N TYR A 488 -17.45 -38.34 -6.82
CA TYR A 488 -17.05 -38.81 -8.14
C TYR A 488 -18.21 -38.78 -9.10
N GLN A 489 -18.01 -38.23 -10.29
CA GLN A 489 -18.99 -38.26 -11.36
C GLN A 489 -18.52 -39.14 -12.51
N PRO A 490 -19.29 -40.19 -12.88
CA PRO A 490 -18.94 -41.07 -13.97
C PRO A 490 -18.90 -40.37 -15.32
N LEU A 491 -17.86 -40.69 -16.10
CA LEU A 491 -17.69 -40.30 -17.48
C LEU A 491 -18.14 -41.47 -18.36
N ILE A 492 -19.05 -41.21 -19.29
CA ILE A 492 -19.77 -42.26 -20.04
C ILE A 492 -19.44 -42.18 -21.52
N ARG A 493 -19.15 -43.31 -22.16
CA ARG A 493 -19.11 -43.39 -23.62
C ARG A 493 -20.53 -43.34 -24.16
N LEU A 494 -20.85 -42.34 -24.99
CA LEU A 494 -22.21 -42.11 -25.44
C LEU A 494 -22.74 -43.16 -26.41
N ALA A 495 -21.87 -43.90 -27.10
CA ALA A 495 -22.24 -44.93 -28.04
C ALA A 495 -22.90 -46.15 -27.41
N ASP A 496 -22.34 -46.63 -26.29
CA ASP A 496 -22.72 -47.92 -25.65
C ASP A 496 -23.09 -47.81 -24.18
N GLY A 497 -22.95 -46.60 -23.60
CA GLY A 497 -23.17 -46.36 -22.18
C GLY A 497 -22.12 -46.90 -21.25
N LYS A 498 -20.99 -47.36 -21.78
CA LYS A 498 -19.89 -47.89 -20.96
C LYS A 498 -19.23 -46.77 -20.17
N PRO A 499 -19.09 -46.90 -18.82
CA PRO A 499 -18.28 -45.95 -18.06
C PRO A 499 -16.79 -46.11 -18.45
N ILE A 500 -16.12 -44.98 -18.70
CA ILE A 500 -14.73 -44.89 -19.10
C ILE A 500 -13.85 -44.25 -18.07
N GLY A 501 -14.45 -43.43 -17.19
CA GLY A 501 -13.70 -42.70 -16.16
C GLY A 501 -14.63 -42.19 -15.06
N ALA A 502 -14.04 -41.56 -14.08
CA ALA A 502 -14.73 -40.81 -13.03
C ALA A 502 -13.96 -39.53 -12.73
N GLU A 503 -14.67 -38.41 -12.78
CA GLU A 503 -14.13 -37.12 -12.39
C GLU A 503 -14.20 -36.95 -10.87
N ALA A 504 -13.06 -36.58 -10.27
CA ALA A 504 -12.93 -36.32 -8.85
C ALA A 504 -13.30 -34.87 -8.53
N LEU A 505 -14.37 -34.72 -7.77
CA LEU A 505 -14.94 -33.44 -7.43
C LEU A 505 -14.81 -33.20 -5.93
N ILE A 506 -13.97 -32.23 -5.54
CA ILE A 506 -13.79 -31.88 -4.13
C ILE A 506 -15.08 -31.28 -3.54
N ARG A 507 -15.35 -31.63 -2.29
CA ARG A 507 -16.44 -31.10 -1.47
C ARG A 507 -15.89 -30.73 -0.10
N TRP A 508 -16.28 -29.58 0.41
CA TRP A 508 -15.91 -29.13 1.75
C TRP A 508 -17.13 -29.10 2.67
N TYR A 509 -17.04 -29.82 3.78
CA TYR A 509 -18.06 -29.85 4.82
C TYR A 509 -17.46 -29.27 6.10
N SER A 510 -17.60 -27.97 6.25
CA SER A 510 -17.10 -27.27 7.44
C SER A 510 -18.07 -27.45 8.63
N PRO A 511 -17.58 -27.80 9.83
CA PRO A 511 -18.42 -27.88 11.03
C PRO A 511 -19.14 -26.56 11.36
N ALA A 512 -18.53 -25.43 11.03
CA ALA A 512 -19.08 -24.12 11.31
C ALA A 512 -20.05 -23.61 10.23
N ARG A 513 -19.81 -23.97 8.93
CA ARG A 513 -20.51 -23.42 7.77
C ARG A 513 -21.40 -24.42 7.04
N GLY A 514 -21.31 -25.69 7.38
CA GLY A 514 -21.96 -26.75 6.60
C GLY A 514 -21.23 -27.00 5.26
N PHE A 515 -22.02 -27.27 4.23
CA PHE A 515 -21.47 -27.45 2.88
C PHE A 515 -21.03 -26.11 2.29
N VAL A 516 -19.73 -26.01 1.94
CA VAL A 516 -19.12 -24.86 1.26
C VAL A 516 -18.88 -25.22 -0.20
N SER A 517 -19.40 -24.39 -1.11
CA SER A 517 -19.29 -24.66 -2.54
C SER A 517 -17.85 -24.53 -3.04
N PRO A 518 -17.38 -25.40 -3.96
CA PRO A 518 -16.08 -25.22 -4.62
C PRO A 518 -15.87 -23.86 -5.26
N VAL A 519 -16.92 -23.27 -5.84
CA VAL A 519 -16.88 -21.93 -6.45
C VAL A 519 -16.50 -20.85 -5.42
N ASP A 520 -16.82 -21.04 -4.15
CA ASP A 520 -16.56 -20.08 -3.09
C ASP A 520 -15.14 -20.25 -2.51
N PHE A 521 -14.66 -21.48 -2.32
CA PHE A 521 -13.38 -21.70 -1.64
C PHE A 521 -12.18 -21.94 -2.55
N ILE A 522 -12.36 -22.45 -3.78
CA ILE A 522 -11.23 -22.70 -4.71
C ILE A 522 -10.50 -21.40 -5.03
N PRO A 523 -11.16 -20.28 -5.39
CA PRO A 523 -10.45 -19.02 -5.65
C PRO A 523 -9.63 -18.53 -4.45
N ILE A 524 -10.14 -18.74 -3.23
CA ILE A 524 -9.42 -18.41 -1.99
C ILE A 524 -8.22 -19.33 -1.80
N ALA A 525 -8.39 -20.63 -2.06
CA ALA A 525 -7.29 -21.58 -1.99
C ALA A 525 -6.16 -21.24 -2.97
N GLU A 526 -6.50 -20.74 -4.17
CA GLU A 526 -5.56 -20.28 -5.18
C GLU A 526 -4.83 -19.02 -4.75
N GLU A 527 -5.57 -17.99 -4.32
CA GLU A 527 -5.03 -16.71 -3.85
C GLU A 527 -3.98 -16.88 -2.75
N PHE A 528 -4.20 -17.82 -1.84
CA PHE A 528 -3.31 -18.07 -0.71
C PHE A 528 -2.38 -19.28 -0.88
N GLY A 529 -2.32 -19.88 -2.07
CA GLY A 529 -1.45 -21.00 -2.39
C GLY A 529 -1.85 -22.33 -1.74
N LEU A 530 -2.97 -22.39 -1.01
CA LEU A 530 -3.48 -23.59 -0.35
C LEU A 530 -3.95 -24.65 -1.35
N ILE A 531 -4.26 -24.24 -2.57
CA ILE A 531 -4.74 -25.11 -3.64
C ILE A 531 -3.70 -26.20 -3.99
N VAL A 532 -2.41 -25.95 -3.77
CA VAL A 532 -1.35 -26.93 -4.04
C VAL A 532 -1.48 -28.15 -3.12
N ASP A 533 -1.66 -27.91 -1.83
CA ASP A 533 -1.80 -28.99 -0.84
C ASP A 533 -3.17 -29.66 -0.93
N ILE A 534 -4.24 -28.88 -1.15
CA ILE A 534 -5.59 -29.41 -1.36
C ILE A 534 -5.65 -30.29 -2.61
N GLY A 535 -5.11 -29.82 -3.73
CA GLY A 535 -5.09 -30.58 -4.96
C GLY A 535 -4.23 -31.85 -4.89
N GLN A 536 -3.12 -31.80 -4.15
CA GLN A 536 -2.32 -32.99 -3.87
C GLN A 536 -3.13 -34.03 -3.09
N TRP A 537 -3.86 -33.60 -2.06
CA TRP A 537 -4.72 -34.48 -1.29
C TRP A 537 -5.86 -35.08 -2.14
N VAL A 538 -6.48 -34.30 -3.01
CA VAL A 538 -7.51 -34.78 -3.94
C VAL A 538 -6.95 -35.85 -4.86
N LEU A 539 -5.79 -35.61 -5.47
CA LEU A 539 -5.15 -36.53 -6.39
C LEU A 539 -4.77 -37.87 -5.68
N GLU A 540 -4.16 -37.78 -4.51
CA GLU A 540 -3.77 -39.01 -3.74
C GLU A 540 -4.99 -39.82 -3.33
N THR A 541 -6.02 -39.14 -2.80
CA THR A 541 -7.28 -39.76 -2.35
C THR A 541 -8.02 -40.43 -3.52
N SER A 542 -8.15 -39.71 -4.63
CA SER A 542 -8.89 -40.21 -5.79
C SER A 542 -8.15 -41.29 -6.55
N ALA A 543 -6.81 -41.18 -6.67
CA ALA A 543 -6.00 -42.23 -7.29
C ALA A 543 -6.12 -43.57 -6.57
N VAL A 544 -6.00 -43.57 -5.22
CA VAL A 544 -6.21 -44.76 -4.40
C VAL A 544 -7.61 -45.33 -4.58
N GLN A 545 -8.62 -44.47 -4.64
CA GLN A 545 -10.01 -44.93 -4.78
C GLN A 545 -10.29 -45.52 -6.16
N VAL A 546 -9.83 -44.89 -7.24
CA VAL A 546 -10.02 -45.41 -8.60
C VAL A 546 -9.19 -46.70 -8.80
N ALA A 547 -8.00 -46.82 -8.25
CA ALA A 547 -7.24 -48.04 -8.26
C ALA A 547 -7.98 -49.24 -7.63
N ARG A 548 -8.80 -48.98 -6.57
CA ARG A 548 -9.68 -49.98 -5.99
C ARG A 548 -10.79 -50.40 -6.98
N TRP A 549 -11.47 -49.43 -7.63
CA TRP A 549 -12.53 -49.69 -8.57
C TRP A 549 -12.05 -50.41 -9.85
N ARG A 550 -10.82 -50.18 -10.26
CA ARG A 550 -10.23 -50.87 -11.44
C ARG A 550 -10.09 -52.37 -11.28
N ARG A 551 -10.26 -52.93 -10.09
CA ARG A 551 -10.37 -54.35 -9.87
C ARG A 551 -11.62 -54.92 -10.54
N ASP A 552 -12.71 -54.17 -10.52
CA ASP A 552 -14.00 -54.58 -11.10
C ASP A 552 -14.24 -53.90 -12.45
N PHE A 553 -13.62 -52.73 -12.69
CA PHE A 553 -13.71 -51.94 -13.91
C PHE A 553 -12.30 -51.61 -14.43
N PRO A 554 -11.59 -52.56 -15.06
CA PRO A 554 -10.14 -52.42 -15.40
C PRO A 554 -9.82 -51.20 -16.27
N ASP A 555 -10.76 -50.80 -17.15
CA ASP A 555 -10.59 -49.66 -18.06
C ASP A 555 -10.94 -48.31 -17.49
N LEU A 556 -11.38 -48.23 -16.21
CA LEU A 556 -11.83 -46.98 -15.60
C LEU A 556 -10.69 -46.01 -15.42
N GLY A 557 -10.83 -44.78 -15.95
CA GLY A 557 -9.90 -43.66 -15.78
C GLY A 557 -10.26 -42.81 -14.57
N LEU A 558 -9.32 -41.97 -14.18
CA LEU A 558 -9.48 -40.92 -13.18
C LEU A 558 -9.26 -39.57 -13.86
N ASN A 559 -10.23 -38.68 -13.70
CA ASN A 559 -10.13 -37.29 -14.13
C ASN A 559 -9.99 -36.37 -12.90
N VAL A 560 -9.03 -35.44 -12.90
CA VAL A 560 -8.75 -34.54 -11.79
C VAL A 560 -8.51 -33.13 -12.29
N ASN A 561 -9.25 -32.18 -11.74
CA ASN A 561 -9.08 -30.75 -11.99
C ASN A 561 -7.76 -30.24 -11.39
N VAL A 562 -7.01 -29.44 -12.14
CA VAL A 562 -5.72 -28.88 -11.77
C VAL A 562 -5.76 -27.35 -11.95
N SER A 563 -5.38 -26.62 -10.91
CA SER A 563 -5.27 -25.18 -10.99
C SER A 563 -3.95 -24.71 -11.64
N GLY A 564 -3.95 -23.48 -12.19
CA GLY A 564 -2.74 -22.87 -12.72
C GLY A 564 -1.61 -22.78 -11.69
N HIS A 565 -1.93 -22.49 -10.44
CA HIS A 565 -0.96 -22.43 -9.34
C HIS A 565 -0.27 -23.77 -9.05
N GLN A 566 -1.01 -24.89 -9.23
CA GLN A 566 -0.43 -26.22 -9.12
C GLN A 566 0.50 -26.52 -10.30
N LEU A 567 0.08 -26.17 -11.53
CA LEU A 567 0.83 -26.45 -12.74
C LEU A 567 2.22 -25.80 -12.75
N VAL A 568 2.33 -24.57 -12.27
CA VAL A 568 3.61 -23.82 -12.20
C VAL A 568 4.44 -24.20 -10.96
N HIS A 569 3.93 -25.02 -10.05
CA HIS A 569 4.66 -25.42 -8.85
C HIS A 569 5.83 -26.35 -9.20
N PRO A 570 7.08 -26.07 -8.78
CA PRO A 570 8.27 -26.82 -9.21
C PRO A 570 8.23 -28.33 -8.97
N ARG A 571 7.47 -28.80 -7.98
CA ARG A 571 7.33 -30.21 -7.61
C ARG A 571 6.06 -30.87 -8.15
N PHE A 572 5.31 -30.20 -9.03
CA PHE A 572 4.00 -30.69 -9.45
C PHE A 572 4.09 -32.05 -10.14
N THR A 573 4.96 -32.19 -11.12
CA THR A 573 5.17 -33.49 -11.85
C THR A 573 5.56 -34.61 -10.91
N ASP A 574 6.50 -34.36 -10.01
CA ASP A 574 6.95 -35.37 -9.02
C ASP A 574 5.80 -35.75 -8.07
N ASN A 575 4.99 -34.81 -7.66
CA ASN A 575 3.83 -35.02 -6.83
C ASN A 575 2.77 -35.89 -7.51
N VAL A 576 2.51 -35.65 -8.80
CA VAL A 576 1.60 -36.49 -9.61
C VAL A 576 2.12 -37.92 -9.66
N LEU A 577 3.38 -38.11 -10.05
CA LEU A 577 3.99 -39.45 -10.16
C LEU A 577 3.99 -40.17 -8.81
N ARG A 578 4.28 -39.48 -7.74
CA ARG A 578 4.27 -40.06 -6.39
C ARG A 578 2.87 -40.56 -6.01
N ALA A 579 1.82 -39.77 -6.27
CA ALA A 579 0.45 -40.14 -5.99
C ALA A 579 0.03 -41.39 -6.78
N LEU A 580 0.40 -41.46 -8.06
CA LEU A 580 0.14 -42.63 -8.92
C LEU A 580 0.88 -43.89 -8.47
N ALA A 581 2.15 -43.73 -8.08
CA ALA A 581 2.96 -44.85 -7.58
C ALA A 581 2.41 -45.43 -6.26
N ILE A 582 2.00 -44.55 -5.32
CA ILE A 582 1.37 -44.94 -4.05
C ILE A 582 0.06 -45.70 -4.30
N ALA A 583 -0.74 -45.25 -5.25
CA ALA A 583 -2.02 -45.87 -5.59
C ALA A 583 -1.86 -47.18 -6.41
N GLY A 584 -0.72 -47.40 -7.05
CA GLY A 584 -0.54 -48.45 -8.05
C GLY A 584 -1.36 -48.19 -9.32
N LEU A 585 -1.67 -46.94 -9.63
CA LEU A 585 -2.46 -46.56 -10.79
C LEU A 585 -1.53 -46.22 -11.97
N PRO A 586 -1.75 -46.81 -13.17
CA PRO A 586 -0.91 -46.48 -14.32
C PRO A 586 -1.15 -45.04 -14.79
N SER A 587 -0.12 -44.33 -15.22
CA SER A 587 -0.21 -42.94 -15.67
C SER A 587 -1.26 -42.75 -16.76
N SER A 588 -1.40 -43.71 -17.68
CA SER A 588 -2.39 -43.67 -18.76
C SER A 588 -3.85 -43.75 -18.30
N ALA A 589 -4.09 -44.08 -17.02
CA ALA A 589 -5.42 -44.08 -16.44
C ALA A 589 -5.79 -42.76 -15.81
N VAL A 590 -4.92 -41.73 -15.85
CA VAL A 590 -5.19 -40.40 -15.25
C VAL A 590 -5.22 -39.36 -16.33
N THR A 591 -6.26 -38.55 -16.28
CA THR A 591 -6.45 -37.33 -17.08
C THR A 591 -6.44 -36.12 -16.11
N LEU A 592 -5.51 -35.21 -16.35
CA LEU A 592 -5.50 -33.92 -15.65
C LEU A 592 -6.26 -32.89 -16.46
N GLU A 593 -7.23 -32.23 -15.83
CA GLU A 593 -8.12 -31.26 -16.46
C GLU A 593 -7.67 -29.85 -16.12
N LEU A 594 -7.48 -29.01 -17.12
CA LEU A 594 -7.05 -27.61 -16.98
C LEU A 594 -8.04 -26.72 -17.73
N THR A 595 -8.49 -25.66 -17.11
CA THR A 595 -9.38 -24.72 -17.78
C THR A 595 -8.66 -23.98 -18.91
N GLU A 596 -9.41 -23.61 -19.95
CA GLU A 596 -8.90 -22.83 -21.07
C GLU A 596 -8.16 -21.59 -20.62
N SER A 597 -8.73 -20.85 -19.64
CA SER A 597 -8.14 -19.62 -19.09
C SER A 597 -6.76 -19.82 -18.47
N VAL A 598 -6.54 -20.92 -17.77
CA VAL A 598 -5.24 -21.28 -17.18
C VAL A 598 -4.17 -21.48 -18.25
N LEU A 599 -4.52 -22.19 -19.32
CA LEU A 599 -3.60 -22.47 -20.43
C LEU A 599 -3.23 -21.20 -21.21
N MET A 600 -4.13 -20.17 -21.24
CA MET A 600 -3.92 -18.92 -21.97
C MET A 600 -3.20 -17.84 -21.17
N SER A 601 -3.25 -17.87 -19.84
CA SER A 601 -2.70 -16.79 -19.00
C SER A 601 -1.17 -16.78 -18.93
N GLU A 602 -0.52 -17.94 -19.02
CA GLU A 602 0.95 -18.08 -18.96
C GLU A 602 1.47 -19.15 -19.94
N PRO A 603 1.55 -18.80 -21.24
CA PRO A 603 1.80 -19.77 -22.30
C PRO A 603 3.11 -20.56 -22.18
N ASP A 604 4.15 -19.99 -21.58
CA ASP A 604 5.49 -20.57 -21.58
C ASP A 604 5.82 -21.35 -20.29
N LEU A 605 5.27 -20.98 -19.14
CA LEU A 605 5.61 -21.58 -17.84
C LEU A 605 4.98 -22.98 -17.66
N GLY A 606 3.78 -23.19 -18.17
CA GLY A 606 3.07 -24.47 -18.05
C GLY A 606 3.48 -25.52 -19.11
N LYS A 607 3.92 -25.10 -20.30
CA LYS A 607 4.20 -26.00 -21.44
C LYS A 607 5.18 -27.12 -21.09
N ALA A 608 6.26 -26.80 -20.39
CA ALA A 608 7.28 -27.79 -20.03
C ALA A 608 6.72 -28.90 -19.13
N ALA A 609 5.93 -28.54 -18.10
CA ALA A 609 5.30 -29.49 -17.20
C ALA A 609 4.27 -30.35 -17.93
N LEU A 610 3.46 -29.77 -18.83
CA LEU A 610 2.48 -30.50 -19.63
C LEU A 610 3.16 -31.51 -20.57
N HIS A 611 4.20 -31.10 -21.28
CA HIS A 611 5.00 -32.04 -22.13
C HIS A 611 5.64 -33.16 -21.31
N GLN A 612 6.17 -32.84 -20.13
CA GLN A 612 6.76 -33.86 -19.25
C GLN A 612 5.71 -34.85 -18.77
N LEU A 613 4.56 -34.42 -18.30
CA LEU A 613 3.47 -35.29 -17.84
C LEU A 613 2.93 -36.19 -18.96
N ARG A 614 2.71 -35.59 -20.15
CA ARG A 614 2.30 -36.39 -21.31
C ARG A 614 3.36 -37.44 -21.72
N GLY A 615 4.65 -37.06 -21.70
CA GLY A 615 5.75 -37.97 -21.96
C GLY A 615 5.83 -39.15 -20.97
N LEU A 616 5.28 -38.93 -19.76
CA LEU A 616 5.14 -39.97 -18.72
C LEU A 616 3.84 -40.78 -18.83
N GLY A 617 3.02 -40.50 -19.83
CA GLY A 617 1.77 -41.19 -20.15
C GLY A 617 0.53 -40.67 -19.44
N VAL A 618 0.61 -39.56 -18.71
CA VAL A 618 -0.57 -38.88 -18.15
C VAL A 618 -1.33 -38.20 -19.27
N GLN A 619 -2.65 -38.32 -19.29
CA GLN A 619 -3.50 -37.67 -20.27
C GLN A 619 -3.87 -36.26 -19.82
N LEU A 620 -4.02 -35.37 -20.77
CA LEU A 620 -4.32 -33.95 -20.52
C LEU A 620 -5.62 -33.56 -21.21
N SER A 621 -6.52 -32.87 -20.47
CA SER A 621 -7.80 -32.40 -20.97
C SER A 621 -7.91 -30.87 -20.80
N ILE A 622 -8.51 -30.23 -21.81
CA ILE A 622 -8.93 -28.83 -21.71
C ILE A 622 -10.36 -28.81 -21.20
N ASP A 623 -10.56 -28.12 -20.09
CA ASP A 623 -11.88 -27.94 -19.47
C ASP A 623 -12.49 -26.56 -19.79
N ASP A 624 -13.82 -26.44 -19.68
CA ASP A 624 -14.61 -25.23 -19.94
C ASP A 624 -14.36 -24.62 -21.34
N PHE A 625 -14.10 -25.45 -22.36
CA PHE A 625 -13.73 -24.95 -23.69
C PHE A 625 -14.85 -24.16 -24.36
N GLY A 626 -14.47 -22.96 -24.86
CA GLY A 626 -15.36 -22.04 -25.59
C GLY A 626 -15.83 -20.87 -24.74
N THR A 627 -15.52 -20.82 -23.46
CA THR A 627 -15.86 -19.69 -22.58
C THR A 627 -14.82 -18.57 -22.66
N GLY A 628 -13.63 -18.83 -23.21
CA GLY A 628 -12.50 -17.92 -23.35
C GLY A 628 -12.18 -17.51 -24.79
N TYR A 629 -11.07 -16.78 -24.96
CA TYR A 629 -10.54 -16.36 -26.26
C TYR A 629 -9.47 -17.36 -26.75
N SER A 630 -9.87 -18.49 -27.28
CA SER A 630 -8.91 -19.47 -27.82
C SER A 630 -8.31 -19.04 -29.16
N SER A 631 -6.99 -18.91 -29.22
CA SER A 631 -6.28 -18.94 -30.48
C SER A 631 -6.18 -20.38 -30.97
N LEU A 632 -6.80 -20.71 -32.09
CA LEU A 632 -6.71 -22.03 -32.74
C LEU A 632 -5.25 -22.46 -33.00
N ALA A 633 -4.38 -21.48 -33.27
CA ALA A 633 -2.94 -21.73 -33.45
C ALA A 633 -2.31 -22.26 -32.16
N TYR A 634 -2.69 -21.72 -31.03
CA TYR A 634 -2.17 -22.13 -29.73
C TYR A 634 -2.70 -23.49 -29.28
N LEU A 635 -3.99 -23.76 -29.49
CA LEU A 635 -4.60 -25.06 -29.22
C LEU A 635 -3.86 -26.21 -29.92
N ARG A 636 -3.43 -25.97 -31.16
CA ARG A 636 -2.67 -26.96 -31.95
C ARG A 636 -1.29 -27.28 -31.37
N GLU A 637 -0.70 -26.36 -30.61
CA GLU A 637 0.64 -26.55 -30.02
C GLU A 637 0.59 -27.21 -28.65
N LEU A 638 -0.57 -27.24 -28.00
CA LEU A 638 -0.72 -27.84 -26.67
C LEU A 638 -0.68 -29.36 -26.74
N PRO A 639 0.02 -30.01 -25.80
CA PRO A 639 0.13 -31.46 -25.72
C PRO A 639 -1.11 -32.08 -25.07
N VAL A 640 -2.30 -31.82 -25.57
CA VAL A 640 -3.59 -32.27 -25.00
C VAL A 640 -4.14 -33.47 -25.74
N ASP A 641 -4.97 -34.25 -25.07
CA ASP A 641 -5.54 -35.50 -25.55
C ASP A 641 -7.07 -35.46 -25.62
N GLU A 642 -7.67 -34.50 -24.86
CA GLU A 642 -9.12 -34.41 -24.68
C GLU A 642 -9.57 -32.95 -24.56
N LEU A 643 -10.82 -32.72 -24.98
CA LEU A 643 -11.50 -31.43 -24.91
C LEU A 643 -12.88 -31.62 -24.29
N LYS A 644 -13.21 -30.87 -23.22
CA LYS A 644 -14.52 -30.88 -22.57
C LYS A 644 -15.30 -29.65 -23.01
N ILE A 645 -16.51 -29.86 -23.49
CA ILE A 645 -17.43 -28.79 -23.91
C ILE A 645 -18.20 -28.35 -22.69
N ASP A 646 -18.08 -27.08 -22.34
CA ASP A 646 -18.75 -26.51 -21.17
C ASP A 646 -20.28 -26.65 -21.25
N ARG A 647 -20.89 -26.86 -20.08
CA ARG A 647 -22.34 -27.04 -19.93
C ARG A 647 -23.18 -25.90 -20.49
N ALA A 648 -22.68 -24.67 -20.54
CA ALA A 648 -23.41 -23.51 -21.02
C ALA A 648 -23.79 -23.67 -22.51
N PHE A 649 -22.95 -24.34 -23.30
CA PHE A 649 -23.24 -24.67 -24.70
C PHE A 649 -24.22 -25.85 -24.82
N ILE A 650 -24.11 -26.82 -23.94
CA ILE A 650 -24.99 -28.01 -23.95
C ILE A 650 -26.39 -27.66 -23.45
N ALA A 651 -26.53 -26.81 -22.44
CA ALA A 651 -27.82 -26.36 -21.90
C ALA A 651 -28.69 -25.66 -22.98
N ARG A 652 -28.05 -24.96 -23.90
CA ARG A 652 -28.73 -24.24 -25.01
C ARG A 652 -28.90 -25.08 -26.27
N ALA A 653 -28.14 -26.17 -26.41
CA ALA A 653 -28.16 -27.04 -27.61
C ALA A 653 -29.47 -27.80 -27.83
N GLU A 654 -30.42 -27.71 -26.89
CA GLU A 654 -31.74 -28.37 -27.07
C GLU A 654 -32.50 -27.93 -28.26
N LEU A 655 -32.22 -26.77 -28.76
CA LEU A 655 -33.35 -26.09 -29.30
C LEU A 655 -33.22 -25.64 -30.72
N THR A 656 -32.17 -25.26 -31.29
CA THR A 656 -32.16 -24.83 -32.69
C THR A 656 -31.03 -23.88 -33.05
N GLY A 657 -30.47 -24.02 -34.23
CA GLY A 657 -29.76 -22.98 -34.96
C GLY A 657 -28.29 -22.78 -34.50
N GLU A 658 -28.03 -21.71 -33.80
CA GLU A 658 -26.66 -21.21 -33.59
C GLU A 658 -25.86 -22.01 -32.53
N ASP A 659 -26.48 -22.35 -31.40
CA ASP A 659 -25.78 -23.07 -30.30
C ASP A 659 -25.42 -24.52 -30.71
N LEU A 660 -26.32 -25.19 -31.42
CA LEU A 660 -26.06 -26.53 -31.97
C LEU A 660 -24.96 -26.48 -33.03
N ALA A 661 -24.92 -25.42 -33.84
CA ALA A 661 -23.87 -25.22 -34.85
C ALA A 661 -22.50 -25.01 -34.17
N LEU A 662 -22.48 -24.29 -33.06
CA LEU A 662 -21.24 -24.07 -32.26
C LEU A 662 -20.74 -25.38 -31.69
N VAL A 663 -21.59 -26.17 -31.00
CA VAL A 663 -21.22 -27.50 -30.49
C VAL A 663 -20.71 -28.40 -31.62
N ARG A 664 -21.37 -28.41 -32.79
CA ARG A 664 -20.91 -29.13 -33.98
C ARG A 664 -19.50 -28.69 -34.37
N THR A 665 -19.27 -27.40 -34.48
CA THR A 665 -17.98 -26.84 -34.88
C THR A 665 -16.86 -27.27 -33.88
N ILE A 666 -17.15 -27.26 -32.57
CA ILE A 666 -16.20 -27.73 -31.56
C ILE A 666 -15.90 -29.22 -31.71
N VAL A 667 -16.94 -30.06 -31.96
CA VAL A 667 -16.75 -31.50 -32.15
C VAL A 667 -15.92 -31.77 -33.41
N GLU A 668 -16.22 -31.10 -34.52
CA GLU A 668 -15.47 -31.20 -35.78
C GLU A 668 -14.00 -30.72 -35.60
N LEU A 669 -13.81 -29.61 -34.94
CA LEU A 669 -12.47 -29.10 -34.63
C LEU A 669 -11.63 -30.13 -33.84
N ALA A 670 -12.21 -30.67 -32.78
CA ALA A 670 -11.52 -31.67 -31.95
C ALA A 670 -11.19 -32.93 -32.77
N GLN A 671 -12.09 -33.39 -33.63
CA GLN A 671 -11.83 -34.52 -34.54
C GLN A 671 -10.68 -34.22 -35.50
N ILE A 672 -10.62 -33.02 -36.09
CA ILE A 672 -9.51 -32.60 -36.96
C ILE A 672 -8.18 -32.60 -36.20
N LEU A 673 -8.20 -32.21 -34.93
CA LEU A 673 -7.01 -32.18 -34.06
C LEU A 673 -6.68 -33.57 -33.45
N GLY A 674 -7.53 -34.57 -33.66
CA GLY A 674 -7.32 -35.92 -33.09
C GLY A 674 -7.60 -35.99 -31.58
N LEU A 675 -8.41 -35.07 -31.05
CA LEU A 675 -8.75 -34.98 -29.63
C LEU A 675 -10.03 -35.77 -29.33
N ARG A 676 -10.13 -36.36 -28.16
CA ARG A 676 -11.37 -36.89 -27.61
C ARG A 676 -12.29 -35.73 -27.20
N VAL A 677 -13.60 -35.90 -27.38
CA VAL A 677 -14.58 -34.87 -26.98
C VAL A 677 -15.47 -35.41 -25.86
N VAL A 678 -15.57 -34.65 -24.83
CA VAL A 678 -16.47 -34.89 -23.67
C VAL A 678 -17.49 -33.74 -23.62
N ALA A 679 -18.77 -34.05 -23.60
CA ALA A 679 -19.82 -33.07 -23.38
C ALA A 679 -20.21 -33.03 -21.91
N GLU A 680 -20.22 -31.84 -21.31
CA GLU A 680 -20.57 -31.63 -19.92
C GLU A 680 -22.01 -31.15 -19.72
N GLY A 681 -22.56 -31.41 -18.53
CA GLY A 681 -23.88 -30.90 -18.16
C GLY A 681 -25.02 -31.49 -18.98
N ILE A 682 -24.96 -32.75 -19.38
CA ILE A 682 -26.08 -33.42 -20.03
C ILE A 682 -27.20 -33.62 -19.01
N GLU A 683 -28.29 -32.89 -19.14
CA GLU A 683 -29.42 -32.88 -18.18
C GLU A 683 -30.63 -33.64 -18.62
N ASN A 684 -30.77 -33.92 -19.91
CA ASN A 684 -31.94 -34.62 -20.47
C ASN A 684 -31.62 -35.47 -21.71
N ALA A 685 -32.59 -36.29 -22.14
CA ALA A 685 -32.49 -37.22 -23.24
C ALA A 685 -32.38 -36.53 -24.63
N ALA A 686 -32.91 -35.34 -24.77
CA ALA A 686 -32.84 -34.59 -26.03
C ALA A 686 -31.41 -34.13 -26.31
N GLN A 687 -30.73 -33.59 -25.29
CA GLN A 687 -29.32 -33.21 -25.37
C GLN A 687 -28.44 -34.43 -25.68
N LEU A 688 -28.65 -35.53 -24.97
CA LEU A 688 -27.93 -36.79 -25.24
C LEU A 688 -28.06 -37.24 -26.67
N THR A 689 -29.29 -37.18 -27.24
CA THR A 689 -29.60 -37.60 -28.61
C THR A 689 -28.92 -36.66 -29.62
N ALA A 690 -28.95 -35.33 -29.38
CA ALA A 690 -28.29 -34.34 -30.23
C ALA A 690 -26.77 -34.55 -30.26
N LEU A 691 -26.13 -34.75 -29.12
CA LEU A 691 -24.69 -34.96 -29.02
C LEU A 691 -24.25 -36.25 -29.72
N ARG A 692 -25.01 -37.33 -29.63
CA ARG A 692 -24.75 -38.55 -30.35
C ARG A 692 -24.79 -38.34 -31.88
N ARG A 693 -25.79 -37.59 -32.35
CA ARG A 693 -25.90 -37.26 -33.78
C ARG A 693 -24.73 -36.41 -34.28
N LEU A 694 -24.20 -35.55 -33.44
CA LEU A 694 -23.02 -34.74 -33.75
C LEU A 694 -21.71 -35.53 -33.69
N GLY A 695 -21.75 -36.79 -33.25
CA GLY A 695 -20.54 -37.62 -33.14
C GLY A 695 -19.71 -37.35 -31.88
N CYS A 696 -20.28 -36.74 -30.84
CA CYS A 696 -19.61 -36.59 -29.55
C CYS A 696 -19.41 -37.97 -28.93
N GLY A 697 -18.16 -38.29 -28.58
CA GLY A 697 -17.79 -39.64 -28.13
C GLY A 697 -18.14 -39.94 -26.67
N TYR A 698 -18.04 -38.93 -25.84
CA TYR A 698 -18.14 -39.08 -24.37
C TYR A 698 -18.98 -37.96 -23.76
N GLY A 699 -19.48 -38.21 -22.54
CA GLY A 699 -20.22 -37.18 -21.84
C GLY A 699 -20.44 -37.48 -20.37
N GLN A 700 -20.76 -36.41 -19.65
CA GLN A 700 -21.17 -36.45 -18.25
C GLN A 700 -22.33 -35.45 -18.00
N GLY A 701 -23.09 -35.68 -16.95
CA GLY A 701 -24.19 -34.82 -16.60
C GLY A 701 -25.21 -35.53 -15.72
N TYR A 702 -26.17 -34.76 -15.18
CA TYR A 702 -27.15 -35.25 -14.22
C TYR A 702 -28.14 -36.27 -14.82
N HIS A 703 -28.33 -36.20 -16.13
CA HIS A 703 -29.15 -37.19 -16.84
C HIS A 703 -28.47 -38.56 -16.87
N LEU A 704 -27.15 -38.61 -17.03
CA LEU A 704 -26.36 -39.82 -17.04
C LEU A 704 -26.10 -40.34 -15.65
N CYS A 705 -25.46 -39.50 -14.84
CA CYS A 705 -25.17 -39.80 -13.44
C CYS A 705 -24.81 -38.51 -12.66
N ARG A 706 -25.39 -38.33 -11.47
CA ARG A 706 -25.00 -37.26 -10.56
C ARG A 706 -23.72 -37.63 -9.81
N PRO A 707 -22.89 -36.64 -9.41
CA PRO A 707 -21.80 -36.89 -8.49
C PRO A 707 -22.26 -37.68 -7.27
N ALA A 708 -21.42 -38.56 -6.76
CA ALA A 708 -21.75 -39.41 -5.62
C ALA A 708 -20.53 -39.71 -4.77
N ASP A 709 -20.79 -40.09 -3.54
CA ASP A 709 -19.75 -40.56 -2.65
C ASP A 709 -19.14 -41.88 -3.10
N ALA A 710 -17.87 -42.11 -2.79
CA ALA A 710 -17.12 -43.26 -3.28
C ALA A 710 -17.82 -44.62 -3.10
N ALA A 711 -18.59 -44.81 -2.02
CA ALA A 711 -19.32 -46.03 -1.74
C ALA A 711 -20.47 -46.33 -2.74
N GLU A 712 -21.08 -45.26 -3.32
CA GLU A 712 -22.23 -45.40 -4.21
C GLU A 712 -21.81 -45.59 -5.70
N VAL A 713 -20.61 -45.15 -6.05
CA VAL A 713 -20.12 -45.10 -7.44
C VAL A 713 -20.14 -46.47 -8.13
N PRO A 714 -19.70 -47.58 -7.54
CA PRO A 714 -19.72 -48.88 -8.23
C PRO A 714 -21.11 -49.32 -8.69
N ALA A 715 -22.13 -49.07 -7.88
CA ALA A 715 -23.51 -49.35 -8.25
C ALA A 715 -24.00 -48.44 -9.40
N LYS A 716 -23.56 -47.18 -9.44
CA LYS A 716 -23.89 -46.22 -10.49
C LYS A 716 -23.18 -46.54 -11.80
N LEU A 717 -21.89 -46.98 -11.76
CA LEU A 717 -21.13 -47.46 -12.92
C LEU A 717 -21.80 -48.68 -13.61
N SER A 718 -22.29 -49.62 -12.80
CA SER A 718 -23.01 -50.78 -13.31
C SER A 718 -24.37 -50.43 -13.96
N ARG A 719 -25.06 -49.39 -13.44
CA ARG A 719 -26.37 -48.94 -13.96
C ARG A 719 -26.27 -48.03 -15.18
N ALA A 720 -25.20 -47.23 -15.31
CA ALA A 720 -25.03 -46.31 -16.44
C ALA A 720 -25.04 -47.02 -17.79
N SER A 721 -24.58 -48.26 -17.88
CA SER A 721 -24.66 -49.11 -19.07
C SER A 721 -26.10 -49.44 -19.49
N ILE A 722 -27.06 -49.32 -18.60
CA ILE A 722 -28.50 -49.61 -18.86
C ILE A 722 -29.23 -48.38 -19.33
N ALA A 723 -28.96 -47.23 -18.73
CA ALA A 723 -29.67 -45.96 -19.02
C ALA A 723 -29.44 -45.40 -20.46
N VAL A 724 -28.33 -45.79 -21.07
CA VAL A 724 -27.97 -45.33 -22.42
C VAL A 724 -28.52 -46.23 -23.53
N ARG A 725 -28.99 -47.44 -23.20
CA ARG A 725 -29.56 -48.42 -24.16
C ARG A 725 -31.07 -48.31 -24.35
N GLY A 726 -31.76 -47.53 -23.53
CA GLY A 726 -33.17 -47.21 -23.64
C GLY A 726 -33.38 -45.81 -24.22
#